data_b1bd2a9e58629ea814bec11f115c413e
#
_entry.id   b1bd2a9e58629ea814bec11f115c413e
#
_cell.length_a   1.000
_cell.length_b   1.000
_cell.length_c   1.000
_cell.angle_alpha   90.00
_cell.angle_beta   90.00
_cell.angle_gamma   90.00
#
_symmetry.space_group_name_H-M   'P 1'
#
loop_
_entity.id
_entity.type
_entity.pdbx_description
1 polymer ?
#
loop_
_entity_poly.entity_id
_entity_poly.type
_entity_poly.pdbx_seq_one_letter_code
_entity_poly.pdbx_strand_id
1 'polypeptide(L)'
;MKAVIMAGGEGSRLRPITCTMPKPMVPLLNKPVIDYCVELLKRHGIEDISVTLHYLPNAIKDHLGEGKDKNVKISYSVEENPLGTAGSVKMALGNYRDSVLVISGDAITDIDLGKAIARHKSVGAAATIVLKQVALPLEYGVAIMDGQGHITRFLEKPQLSEVFSDLANTGIYILEPEVINLIPDGSKYDFSKDLFPKLFEKGITVHGYVAEGYWCDIGDIRQYMRAQRDMLDGKCTFETIAHSKDGVFIEPKAGISPNTIINGPCYISSNTEIGENTCIDAYSVICSGVKISRDCSIKRSILMKGARLRNNIELRGAVVCQDAHISEGSSVFENAVIGNKTYVGHNCTVSPGVLIWPQKQLEDGVKCEENIVWGQSKQLQFTDCGINGYSDGNLSPEAVVRLSSAYGKMLGPLSGAAVATDGSIAAVMLKQAAISGLMSQGVDVYDLSSSAYSALGFAVRRMGINGGIYIDGEPMKDHRARIRVCDDQGVLIDAGKRRKLNFLCEQGEILPLTEAEIGLIRNLNGMNDVYEAELWSQMAHDRIKENPPRVLLNAPKREADIISTLLIKCGCTVMTSDSENPQSIYELMSVHRADLWIYIDNADNLNLLLPDSDMARQDELNAAFALNRIEQDSAVSFIMPFSMPVPYIEFLREKGADVVLAHDASERRKRSHLKDNNPMNEFFEPEAAAIKACELWSQGRLKSLLDSLPKAYIKETSIGCSWKDVGRVLRSLVDTEHGASIETVDGVKIRSDTGWVIVKPNDEFAACRLICGSYNQEYADELCDIYSSRLKRMVRQGKNQ
;
A
#
# COMPACT_ATOMS: atom_id res chain seq x y z
N MET A 1 -0.32 17.37 34.75
CA MET A 1 -0.37 16.49 33.55
C MET A 1 1.02 16.52 32.94
N LYS A 2 1.57 15.37 32.58
CA LYS A 2 2.85 15.20 31.91
C LYS A 2 2.63 14.96 30.40
N ALA A 3 3.55 15.43 29.55
CA ALA A 3 3.52 15.09 28.14
C ALA A 3 4.60 14.05 27.76
N VAL A 4 4.31 13.22 26.77
CA VAL A 4 5.29 12.36 26.14
C VAL A 4 5.35 12.69 24.64
N ILE A 5 6.53 13.11 24.15
CA ILE A 5 6.79 13.32 22.73
C ILE A 5 7.37 12.01 22.16
N MET A 6 6.67 11.41 21.20
CA MET A 6 7.15 10.24 20.46
C MET A 6 8.12 10.68 19.37
N ALA A 7 9.42 10.40 19.53
CA ALA A 7 10.47 10.85 18.62
C ALA A 7 11.43 9.73 18.18
N GLY A 8 11.04 8.46 18.31
CA GLY A 8 11.89 7.29 18.00
C GLY A 8 11.90 6.85 16.54
N GLY A 9 11.07 7.42 15.66
CA GLY A 9 10.90 6.98 14.29
C GLY A 9 12.10 7.27 13.37
N GLU A 10 12.47 6.33 12.47
CA GLU A 10 13.57 6.49 11.50
C GLU A 10 13.30 7.51 10.39
N GLY A 11 12.02 7.78 10.07
CA GLY A 11 11.65 8.72 9.00
C GLY A 11 12.07 8.27 7.61
N SER A 12 12.03 6.98 7.31
CA SER A 12 12.55 6.38 6.08
C SER A 12 11.98 6.97 4.78
N ARG A 13 10.71 7.43 4.79
CA ARG A 13 10.06 8.08 3.63
C ARG A 13 10.58 9.50 3.32
N LEU A 14 11.29 10.11 4.26
CA LEU A 14 11.94 11.42 4.07
C LEU A 14 13.40 11.31 3.60
N ARG A 15 13.94 10.10 3.45
CA ARG A 15 15.27 9.92 2.90
C ARG A 15 15.35 10.53 1.50
N PRO A 16 16.45 11.21 1.15
CA PRO A 16 17.76 11.22 1.85
C PRO A 16 17.92 12.24 2.99
N ILE A 17 16.92 13.08 3.28
CA ILE A 17 17.02 14.11 4.34
C ILE A 17 17.32 13.47 5.70
N THR A 18 16.62 12.39 6.03
CA THR A 18 16.73 11.72 7.35
C THR A 18 17.83 10.67 7.43
N CYS A 19 18.68 10.53 6.42
CA CYS A 19 19.85 9.67 6.51
C CYS A 19 20.86 10.14 7.59
N THR A 20 20.89 11.44 7.87
CA THR A 20 21.90 12.06 8.77
C THR A 20 21.29 12.83 9.92
N MET A 21 19.95 12.92 10.00
CA MET A 21 19.24 13.55 11.11
C MET A 21 17.93 12.80 11.40
N PRO A 22 17.49 12.70 12.66
CA PRO A 22 16.21 12.07 12.97
C PRO A 22 15.05 12.96 12.49
N LYS A 23 13.92 12.35 12.11
CA LYS A 23 12.75 13.04 11.56
C LYS A 23 12.30 14.26 12.38
N PRO A 24 12.25 14.21 13.73
CA PRO A 24 11.88 15.38 14.53
C PRO A 24 12.84 16.57 14.45
N MET A 25 14.05 16.35 13.95
CA MET A 25 15.08 17.39 13.76
C MET A 25 15.06 18.01 12.35
N VAL A 26 14.20 17.57 11.45
CA VAL A 26 14.06 18.16 10.12
C VAL A 26 13.59 19.61 10.25
N PRO A 27 14.27 20.58 9.60
CA PRO A 27 13.97 22.00 9.82
C PRO A 27 12.74 22.46 9.03
N LEU A 28 11.83 23.16 9.69
CA LEU A 28 10.80 24.00 9.09
C LEU A 28 11.16 25.46 9.38
N LEU A 29 11.27 26.29 8.34
CA LEU A 29 11.73 27.68 8.45
C LEU A 29 12.95 27.81 9.37
N ASN A 30 13.98 26.97 9.12
CA ASN A 30 15.24 26.93 9.87
C ASN A 30 15.17 26.45 11.33
N LYS A 31 14.02 25.96 11.82
CA LYS A 31 13.81 25.48 13.19
C LYS A 31 13.34 24.01 13.18
N PRO A 32 13.94 23.11 13.99
CA PRO A 32 13.53 21.72 14.06
C PRO A 32 12.05 21.53 14.42
N VAL A 33 11.41 20.52 13.83
CA VAL A 33 9.97 20.21 14.07
C VAL A 33 9.70 20.00 15.56
N ILE A 34 10.59 19.32 16.28
CA ILE A 34 10.41 19.03 17.69
C ILE A 34 10.32 20.30 18.56
N ASP A 35 10.95 21.39 18.13
CA ASP A 35 10.88 22.67 18.86
C ASP A 35 9.45 23.23 18.84
N TYR A 36 8.73 23.08 17.72
CA TYR A 36 7.33 23.48 17.62
C TYR A 36 6.44 22.66 18.54
N CYS A 37 6.73 21.34 18.68
CA CYS A 37 6.00 20.49 19.64
C CYS A 37 6.23 20.94 21.07
N VAL A 38 7.48 21.24 21.45
CA VAL A 38 7.81 21.75 22.82
C VAL A 38 7.13 23.10 23.09
N GLU A 39 7.15 23.99 22.11
CA GLU A 39 6.48 25.30 22.24
C GLU A 39 4.96 25.19 22.37
N LEU A 40 4.35 24.28 21.59
CA LEU A 40 2.92 24.01 21.69
C LEU A 40 2.54 23.50 23.08
N LEU A 41 3.28 22.53 23.62
CA LEU A 41 3.06 22.00 24.97
C LEU A 41 3.19 23.11 26.03
N LYS A 42 4.27 23.89 25.95
CA LYS A 42 4.51 25.01 26.87
C LYS A 42 3.40 26.06 26.81
N ARG A 43 2.93 26.42 25.60
CA ARG A 43 1.80 27.37 25.42
C ARG A 43 0.55 26.96 26.19
N HIS A 44 0.34 25.63 26.31
CA HIS A 44 -0.79 25.06 27.05
C HIS A 44 -0.46 24.67 28.50
N GLY A 45 0.66 25.19 29.06
CA GLY A 45 1.04 25.01 30.48
C GLY A 45 1.54 23.58 30.81
N ILE A 46 1.97 22.82 29.81
CA ILE A 46 2.54 21.49 30.00
C ILE A 46 4.07 21.60 29.92
N GLU A 47 4.72 21.64 31.09
CA GLU A 47 6.14 21.91 31.24
C GLU A 47 6.98 20.66 31.58
N ASP A 48 6.37 19.57 32.08
CA ASP A 48 7.06 18.27 32.33
C ASP A 48 6.90 17.38 31.10
N ILE A 49 7.99 17.20 30.33
CA ILE A 49 8.01 16.54 29.03
C ILE A 49 8.99 15.38 29.07
N SER A 50 8.53 14.20 28.67
CA SER A 50 9.42 13.06 28.34
C SER A 50 9.50 12.88 26.83
N VAL A 51 10.70 12.59 26.31
CA VAL A 51 10.93 12.36 24.89
C VAL A 51 11.39 10.92 24.69
N THR A 52 10.66 10.13 23.89
CA THR A 52 11.09 8.77 23.54
C THR A 52 12.02 8.82 22.35
N LEU A 53 13.13 8.10 22.41
CA LEU A 53 14.22 8.16 21.44
C LEU A 53 14.65 6.75 21.03
N HIS A 54 14.94 6.56 19.75
CA HIS A 54 15.58 5.35 19.22
C HIS A 54 16.62 5.70 18.15
N TYR A 55 16.19 6.28 17.03
CA TYR A 55 17.05 6.62 15.91
C TYR A 55 17.80 7.93 16.15
N LEU A 56 19.14 7.90 16.04
CA LEU A 56 20.04 9.06 16.26
C LEU A 56 19.73 9.87 17.53
N PRO A 57 19.64 9.24 18.72
CA PRO A 57 19.12 9.88 19.94
C PRO A 57 19.95 11.09 20.41
N ASN A 58 21.24 11.10 20.15
CA ASN A 58 22.13 12.18 20.58
C ASN A 58 21.80 13.51 19.88
N ALA A 59 21.40 13.49 18.61
CA ALA A 59 21.02 14.70 17.89
C ALA A 59 19.88 15.47 18.56
N ILE A 60 18.89 14.76 19.11
CA ILE A 60 17.77 15.38 19.84
C ILE A 60 18.20 15.79 21.24
N LYS A 61 18.99 14.95 21.97
CA LYS A 61 19.49 15.28 23.32
C LYS A 61 20.37 16.51 23.32
N ASP A 62 21.31 16.59 22.38
CA ASP A 62 22.26 17.71 22.26
C ASP A 62 21.52 19.02 21.89
N HIS A 63 20.43 18.92 21.13
CA HIS A 63 19.64 20.07 20.72
C HIS A 63 18.71 20.60 21.83
N LEU A 64 17.97 19.73 22.51
CA LEU A 64 16.98 20.11 23.50
C LEU A 64 17.55 20.26 24.92
N GLY A 65 18.67 19.59 25.23
CA GLY A 65 19.28 19.60 26.56
C GLY A 65 18.30 19.15 27.66
N GLU A 66 18.33 19.81 28.80
CA GLU A 66 17.36 19.63 29.91
C GLU A 66 16.09 20.49 29.76
N GLY A 67 15.98 21.27 28.67
CA GLY A 67 14.86 22.18 28.40
C GLY A 67 14.91 23.53 29.15
N LYS A 68 15.99 23.81 29.84
CA LYS A 68 16.14 25.05 30.66
C LYS A 68 15.98 26.33 29.84
N ASP A 69 16.59 26.38 28.67
CA ASP A 69 16.53 27.53 27.76
C ASP A 69 15.12 27.76 27.18
N LYS A 70 14.27 26.73 27.23
CA LYS A 70 12.88 26.80 26.80
C LYS A 70 11.89 26.96 27.97
N ASN A 71 12.39 27.02 29.21
CA ASN A 71 11.59 27.03 30.45
C ASN A 71 10.62 25.83 30.54
N VAL A 72 11.12 24.63 30.24
CA VAL A 72 10.45 23.35 30.42
C VAL A 72 11.42 22.37 31.06
N LYS A 73 10.92 21.26 31.58
CA LYS A 73 11.71 20.17 32.11
C LYS A 73 11.63 19.00 31.11
N ILE A 74 12.76 18.64 30.52
CA ILE A 74 12.82 17.54 29.53
C ILE A 74 13.57 16.35 30.14
N SER A 75 12.96 15.17 30.01
CA SER A 75 13.58 13.88 30.33
C SER A 75 13.56 12.98 29.08
N TYR A 76 14.50 12.02 29.00
CA TYR A 76 14.67 11.17 27.83
C TYR A 76 14.51 9.70 28.18
N SER A 77 13.82 8.97 27.33
CA SER A 77 13.70 7.52 27.38
C SER A 77 14.25 6.94 26.08
N VAL A 78 15.38 6.23 26.17
CA VAL A 78 16.07 5.67 24.98
C VAL A 78 15.76 4.20 24.90
N GLU A 79 15.25 3.78 23.76
CA GLU A 79 14.95 2.38 23.44
C GLU A 79 16.17 1.70 22.85
N GLU A 80 16.58 0.56 23.42
CA GLU A 80 17.61 -0.29 22.82
C GLU A 80 17.05 -1.06 21.63
N ASN A 81 15.82 -1.56 21.78
CA ASN A 81 15.04 -2.20 20.71
C ASN A 81 13.72 -1.43 20.53
N PRO A 82 13.19 -1.32 19.30
CA PRO A 82 11.92 -0.64 19.06
C PRO A 82 10.75 -1.27 19.82
N LEU A 83 10.21 -0.54 20.78
CA LEU A 83 9.07 -0.98 21.60
C LEU A 83 7.70 -0.62 20.99
N GLY A 84 7.66 -0.05 19.80
CA GLY A 84 6.44 0.49 19.22
C GLY A 84 5.94 1.76 19.92
N THR A 85 4.91 2.38 19.39
CA THR A 85 4.47 3.71 19.85
C THR A 85 3.94 3.70 21.28
N ALA A 86 3.14 2.70 21.68
CA ALA A 86 2.60 2.63 23.03
C ALA A 86 3.61 2.05 24.04
N GLY A 87 4.42 1.08 23.65
CA GLY A 87 5.47 0.51 24.50
C GLY A 87 6.52 1.56 24.91
N SER A 88 6.94 2.40 23.96
CA SER A 88 7.88 3.50 24.23
C SER A 88 7.31 4.54 25.23
N VAL A 89 6.04 4.87 25.06
CA VAL A 89 5.33 5.77 25.99
C VAL A 89 5.24 5.16 27.38
N LYS A 90 4.89 3.87 27.50
CA LYS A 90 4.86 3.13 28.77
C LYS A 90 6.21 3.19 29.47
N MET A 91 7.30 2.91 28.75
CA MET A 91 8.66 2.98 29.27
C MET A 91 9.02 4.39 29.77
N ALA A 92 8.66 5.44 29.01
CA ALA A 92 8.94 6.83 29.36
C ALA A 92 8.17 7.33 30.59
N LEU A 93 7.02 6.77 30.87
CA LEU A 93 6.18 7.14 32.01
C LEU A 93 6.58 6.45 33.31
N GLY A 94 7.10 5.23 33.25
CA GLY A 94 7.46 4.45 34.42
C GLY A 94 6.28 4.35 35.40
N ASN A 95 6.46 4.89 36.61
CA ASN A 95 5.45 4.86 37.70
C ASN A 95 4.52 6.07 37.71
N TYR A 96 4.45 6.89 36.64
CA TYR A 96 3.55 8.02 36.58
C TYR A 96 2.08 7.61 36.61
N ARG A 97 1.24 8.27 37.44
CA ARG A 97 -0.10 7.78 37.74
C ARG A 97 -1.23 8.81 37.53
N ASP A 98 -0.96 9.87 36.80
CA ASP A 98 -1.97 10.83 36.39
C ASP A 98 -2.23 10.76 34.90
N SER A 99 -3.24 11.47 34.39
CA SER A 99 -3.53 11.60 32.97
C SER A 99 -2.31 12.12 32.20
N VAL A 100 -2.06 11.55 31.02
CA VAL A 100 -0.91 11.86 30.19
C VAL A 100 -1.37 12.37 28.83
N LEU A 101 -0.66 13.38 28.32
CA LEU A 101 -0.78 13.79 26.91
C LEU A 101 0.37 13.18 26.13
N VAL A 102 0.05 12.42 25.09
CA VAL A 102 1.02 11.87 24.13
C VAL A 102 0.93 12.68 22.84
N ILE A 103 2.07 13.05 22.25
CA ILE A 103 2.12 13.78 20.98
C ILE A 103 3.22 13.23 20.07
N SER A 104 2.95 13.12 18.78
CA SER A 104 3.95 12.75 17.78
C SER A 104 4.93 13.91 17.57
N GLY A 105 6.25 13.62 17.64
CA GLY A 105 7.32 14.61 17.52
C GLY A 105 7.69 14.95 16.06
N ASP A 106 6.96 14.44 15.10
CA ASP A 106 7.23 14.53 13.66
C ASP A 106 6.12 15.23 12.86
N ALA A 107 5.14 15.80 13.55
CA ALA A 107 4.06 16.58 12.95
C ALA A 107 4.14 18.06 13.38
N ILE A 108 3.78 18.95 12.47
CA ILE A 108 3.58 20.38 12.78
C ILE A 108 2.11 20.65 13.01
N THR A 109 1.78 21.29 14.14
CA THR A 109 0.39 21.57 14.48
C THR A 109 0.28 22.78 15.43
N ASP A 110 -0.82 23.52 15.31
CA ASP A 110 -1.22 24.60 16.23
C ASP A 110 -2.56 24.30 16.91
N ILE A 111 -2.97 23.03 16.92
CA ILE A 111 -4.21 22.58 17.59
C ILE A 111 -4.25 23.05 19.06
N ASP A 112 -5.41 23.56 19.47
CA ASP A 112 -5.66 23.95 20.85
C ASP A 112 -5.78 22.70 21.77
N LEU A 113 -4.65 22.34 22.39
CA LEU A 113 -4.58 21.21 23.33
C LEU A 113 -5.44 21.46 24.59
N GLY A 114 -5.64 22.71 24.99
CA GLY A 114 -6.49 23.05 26.12
C GLY A 114 -7.95 22.62 25.90
N LYS A 115 -8.49 22.87 24.71
CA LYS A 115 -9.84 22.43 24.34
C LYS A 115 -9.95 20.91 24.31
N ALA A 116 -8.95 20.21 23.78
CA ALA A 116 -8.92 18.74 23.75
C ALA A 116 -8.92 18.17 25.20
N ILE A 117 -8.08 18.71 26.07
CA ILE A 117 -8.01 18.31 27.48
C ILE A 117 -9.32 18.60 28.22
N ALA A 118 -9.91 19.79 28.00
CA ALA A 118 -11.19 20.13 28.59
C ALA A 118 -12.31 19.20 28.16
N ARG A 119 -12.35 18.85 26.87
CA ARG A 119 -13.30 17.88 26.31
C ARG A 119 -13.13 16.51 26.93
N HIS A 120 -11.88 15.98 26.96
CA HIS A 120 -11.55 14.71 27.60
C HIS A 120 -12.11 14.62 29.05
N LYS A 121 -11.83 15.64 29.87
CA LYS A 121 -12.32 15.72 31.24
C LYS A 121 -13.84 15.81 31.30
N SER A 122 -14.47 16.57 30.41
CA SER A 122 -15.93 16.81 30.47
C SER A 122 -16.74 15.54 30.14
N VAL A 123 -16.21 14.64 29.28
CA VAL A 123 -16.86 13.38 28.92
C VAL A 123 -16.43 12.21 29.81
N GLY A 124 -15.42 12.40 30.67
CA GLY A 124 -14.90 11.36 31.54
C GLY A 124 -14.33 10.15 30.75
N ALA A 125 -13.70 10.42 29.61
CA ALA A 125 -13.19 9.36 28.76
C ALA A 125 -11.93 8.71 29.35
N ALA A 126 -11.77 7.40 29.20
CA ALA A 126 -10.54 6.71 29.57
C ALA A 126 -9.40 7.01 28.57
N ALA A 127 -9.75 7.21 27.29
CA ALA A 127 -8.83 7.65 26.26
C ALA A 127 -9.52 8.61 25.29
N THR A 128 -8.79 9.64 24.86
CA THR A 128 -9.24 10.56 23.80
C THR A 128 -8.19 10.60 22.70
N ILE A 129 -8.62 10.39 21.47
CA ILE A 129 -7.79 10.54 20.27
C ILE A 129 -8.15 11.87 19.61
N VAL A 130 -7.15 12.72 19.40
CA VAL A 130 -7.34 13.96 18.64
C VAL A 130 -7.31 13.62 17.15
N LEU A 131 -8.36 14.00 16.46
CA LEU A 131 -8.59 13.70 15.05
C LEU A 131 -8.57 14.99 14.22
N LYS A 132 -8.15 14.86 12.97
CA LYS A 132 -8.19 15.97 12.00
C LYS A 132 -8.84 15.51 10.71
N GLN A 133 -9.73 16.33 10.19
CA GLN A 133 -10.30 16.07 8.86
C GLN A 133 -9.27 16.33 7.78
N VAL A 134 -9.03 15.33 6.90
CA VAL A 134 -8.05 15.39 5.80
C VAL A 134 -8.66 14.88 4.51
N ALA A 135 -8.24 15.43 3.39
CA ALA A 135 -8.81 15.08 2.08
C ALA A 135 -8.45 13.65 1.63
N LEU A 136 -7.26 13.15 2.00
CA LEU A 136 -6.79 11.81 1.63
C LEU A 136 -6.14 11.13 2.85
N PRO A 137 -6.89 10.29 3.57
CA PRO A 137 -6.43 9.73 4.84
C PRO A 137 -5.64 8.42 4.74
N LEU A 138 -5.29 7.92 3.55
CA LEU A 138 -4.67 6.61 3.30
C LEU A 138 -3.33 6.39 4.01
N GLU A 139 -2.61 7.46 4.29
CA GLU A 139 -1.29 7.40 4.94
C GLU A 139 -1.38 7.42 6.47
N TYR A 140 -2.60 7.57 7.01
CA TYR A 140 -2.85 7.76 8.44
C TYR A 140 -3.73 6.65 9.01
N GLY A 141 -3.76 6.55 10.33
CA GLY A 141 -4.84 5.86 11.01
C GLY A 141 -6.15 6.64 10.84
N VAL A 142 -7.24 5.97 10.56
CA VAL A 142 -8.56 6.58 10.33
C VAL A 142 -9.53 6.12 11.41
N ALA A 143 -10.25 7.07 12.00
CA ALA A 143 -11.27 6.78 13.00
C ALA A 143 -12.68 6.96 12.43
N ILE A 144 -13.57 6.05 12.77
CA ILE A 144 -15.01 6.15 12.51
C ILE A 144 -15.68 6.41 13.85
N MET A 145 -16.49 7.45 13.93
CA MET A 145 -17.19 7.86 15.17
C MET A 145 -18.70 7.74 15.03
N ASP A 146 -19.36 7.48 16.14
CA ASP A 146 -20.80 7.62 16.28
C ASP A 146 -21.22 9.10 16.51
N GLY A 147 -22.55 9.33 16.51
CA GLY A 147 -23.11 10.68 16.75
C GLY A 147 -22.85 11.26 18.15
N GLN A 148 -22.30 10.49 19.08
CA GLN A 148 -21.93 10.91 20.44
C GLN A 148 -20.43 11.22 20.57
N GLY A 149 -19.66 10.93 19.52
CA GLY A 149 -18.22 11.14 19.47
C GLY A 149 -17.39 9.97 20.01
N HIS A 150 -17.99 8.79 20.17
CA HIS A 150 -17.25 7.59 20.49
C HIS A 150 -16.66 6.98 19.23
N ILE A 151 -15.42 6.55 19.27
CA ILE A 151 -14.77 5.85 18.18
C ILE A 151 -15.32 4.42 18.15
N THR A 152 -16.02 4.07 17.09
CA THR A 152 -16.60 2.74 16.88
C THR A 152 -15.65 1.81 16.13
N ARG A 153 -14.76 2.39 15.30
CA ARG A 153 -13.78 1.63 14.53
C ARG A 153 -12.54 2.47 14.28
N PHE A 154 -11.38 1.82 14.32
CA PHE A 154 -10.10 2.43 14.01
C PHE A 154 -9.37 1.55 12.99
N LEU A 155 -8.89 2.15 11.90
CA LEU A 155 -8.19 1.48 10.81
C LEU A 155 -6.82 2.12 10.63
N GLU A 156 -5.76 1.35 10.76
CA GLU A 156 -4.40 1.84 10.55
C GLU A 156 -4.01 1.72 9.09
N LYS A 157 -3.80 2.86 8.42
CA LYS A 157 -3.43 2.96 6.99
C LYS A 157 -4.33 2.10 6.11
N PRO A 158 -5.63 2.39 6.10
CA PRO A 158 -6.62 1.58 5.41
C PRO A 158 -6.34 1.52 3.90
N GLN A 159 -6.85 0.50 3.26
CA GLN A 159 -6.94 0.47 1.81
C GLN A 159 -7.96 1.50 1.32
N LEU A 160 -7.84 1.90 0.05
CA LEU A 160 -8.73 2.91 -0.52
C LEU A 160 -10.22 2.51 -0.44
N SER A 161 -10.48 1.21 -0.54
CA SER A 161 -11.81 0.59 -0.40
C SER A 161 -12.37 0.59 1.02
N GLU A 162 -11.53 0.82 2.04
CA GLU A 162 -11.90 0.82 3.47
C GLU A 162 -12.08 2.23 4.04
N VAL A 163 -11.87 3.27 3.23
CA VAL A 163 -11.90 4.67 3.68
C VAL A 163 -13.31 5.22 3.70
N PHE A 164 -14.04 4.93 4.78
CA PHE A 164 -15.38 5.46 5.06
C PHE A 164 -15.40 6.67 6.01
N SER A 165 -14.23 7.19 6.36
CA SER A 165 -14.08 8.39 7.18
C SER A 165 -12.89 9.22 6.68
N ASP A 166 -12.94 10.53 6.83
CA ASP A 166 -11.85 11.47 6.53
C ASP A 166 -11.16 11.97 7.80
N LEU A 167 -11.46 11.37 8.96
CA LEU A 167 -10.91 11.72 10.25
C LEU A 167 -9.60 10.97 10.51
N ALA A 168 -8.50 11.64 10.22
CA ALA A 168 -7.15 11.12 10.45
C ALA A 168 -6.73 11.24 11.90
N ASN A 169 -6.04 10.22 12.38
CA ASN A 169 -5.35 10.23 13.65
C ASN A 169 -4.15 11.19 13.60
N THR A 170 -4.15 12.18 14.48
CA THR A 170 -3.08 13.18 14.53
C THR A 170 -1.83 12.72 15.27
N GLY A 171 -1.87 11.57 15.95
CA GLY A 171 -0.81 11.14 16.86
C GLY A 171 -0.82 11.91 18.19
N ILE A 172 -1.93 12.57 18.52
CA ILE A 172 -2.13 13.25 19.81
C ILE A 172 -3.19 12.49 20.60
N TYR A 173 -2.82 12.03 21.80
CA TYR A 173 -3.69 11.24 22.68
C TYR A 173 -3.72 11.81 24.09
N ILE A 174 -4.86 11.71 24.75
CA ILE A 174 -4.99 11.95 26.20
C ILE A 174 -5.44 10.62 26.80
N LEU A 175 -4.62 10.11 27.72
CA LEU A 175 -4.80 8.76 28.26
C LEU A 175 -4.86 8.81 29.79
N GLU A 176 -5.82 8.10 30.35
CA GLU A 176 -5.90 7.89 31.78
C GLU A 176 -4.97 6.73 32.23
N PRO A 177 -4.53 6.70 33.50
CA PRO A 177 -3.59 5.71 34.02
C PRO A 177 -4.03 4.26 33.78
N GLU A 178 -5.33 3.99 33.83
CA GLU A 178 -5.92 2.67 33.64
C GLU A 178 -5.68 2.15 32.22
N VAL A 179 -5.68 3.02 31.21
CA VAL A 179 -5.37 2.67 29.82
C VAL A 179 -3.89 2.36 29.65
N ILE A 180 -3.03 3.16 30.28
CA ILE A 180 -1.57 2.98 30.24
C ILE A 180 -1.18 1.65 30.91
N ASN A 181 -1.89 1.24 31.95
CA ASN A 181 -1.65 -0.04 32.64
C ASN A 181 -2.01 -1.29 31.82
N LEU A 182 -2.78 -1.14 30.74
CA LEU A 182 -3.06 -2.22 29.81
C LEU A 182 -1.90 -2.53 28.84
N ILE A 183 -0.93 -1.62 28.76
CA ILE A 183 0.26 -1.77 27.92
C ILE A 183 1.25 -2.68 28.68
N PRO A 184 1.70 -3.81 28.10
CA PRO A 184 2.68 -4.68 28.71
C PRO A 184 4.05 -3.99 28.87
N ASP A 185 4.72 -4.26 29.99
CA ASP A 185 6.07 -3.71 30.20
C ASP A 185 7.09 -4.42 29.29
N GLY A 186 8.00 -3.65 28.69
CA GLY A 186 9.13 -4.14 27.90
C GLY A 186 8.78 -4.87 26.61
N SER A 187 7.53 -4.84 26.17
CA SER A 187 7.07 -5.50 24.96
C SER A 187 6.82 -4.50 23.85
N LYS A 188 7.00 -4.95 22.60
CA LYS A 188 6.63 -4.15 21.43
C LYS A 188 5.10 -4.04 21.37
N TYR A 189 4.61 -2.83 21.50
CA TYR A 189 3.17 -2.54 21.58
C TYR A 189 2.86 -1.20 20.89
N ASP A 190 1.86 -1.20 20.02
CA ASP A 190 1.48 -0.04 19.22
C ASP A 190 0.11 0.50 19.63
N PHE A 191 -0.07 1.82 19.58
CA PHE A 191 -1.36 2.43 19.89
C PHE A 191 -2.46 1.95 18.95
N SER A 192 -2.21 2.03 17.66
CA SER A 192 -3.20 1.79 16.63
C SER A 192 -3.51 0.30 16.42
N LYS A 193 -2.47 -0.54 16.50
CA LYS A 193 -2.58 -1.97 16.18
C LYS A 193 -2.94 -2.84 17.37
N ASP A 194 -2.51 -2.42 18.57
CA ASP A 194 -2.62 -3.28 19.76
C ASP A 194 -3.53 -2.64 20.82
N LEU A 195 -3.24 -1.37 21.25
CA LEU A 195 -3.94 -0.77 22.37
C LEU A 195 -5.39 -0.44 22.04
N PHE A 196 -5.65 0.33 21.00
CA PHE A 196 -7.01 0.75 20.67
C PHE A 196 -7.94 -0.42 20.37
N PRO A 197 -7.55 -1.44 19.58
CA PRO A 197 -8.37 -2.64 19.42
C PRO A 197 -8.69 -3.34 20.75
N LYS A 198 -7.70 -3.45 21.64
CA LYS A 198 -7.90 -4.06 22.98
C LYS A 198 -8.85 -3.25 23.87
N LEU A 199 -8.89 -1.92 23.75
CA LEU A 199 -9.87 -1.10 24.43
C LEU A 199 -11.28 -1.38 23.94
N PHE A 200 -11.47 -1.50 22.63
CA PHE A 200 -12.77 -1.84 22.03
C PHE A 200 -13.24 -3.25 22.44
N GLU A 201 -12.35 -4.24 22.43
CA GLU A 201 -12.65 -5.60 22.89
C GLU A 201 -13.11 -5.64 24.36
N LYS A 202 -12.52 -4.77 25.20
CA LYS A 202 -12.89 -4.66 26.61
C LYS A 202 -14.11 -3.77 26.88
N GLY A 203 -14.71 -3.20 25.86
CA GLY A 203 -15.84 -2.27 25.99
C GLY A 203 -15.45 -0.93 26.65
N ILE A 204 -14.15 -0.58 26.66
CA ILE A 204 -13.66 0.69 27.16
C ILE A 204 -13.88 1.76 26.09
N THR A 205 -14.65 2.76 26.41
CA THR A 205 -15.00 3.83 25.47
C THR A 205 -13.81 4.72 25.14
N VAL A 206 -13.46 4.80 23.86
CA VAL A 206 -12.47 5.73 23.33
C VAL A 206 -13.21 6.90 22.68
N HIS A 207 -12.91 8.13 23.08
CA HIS A 207 -13.55 9.34 22.53
C HIS A 207 -12.70 9.96 21.43
N GLY A 208 -13.32 10.37 20.33
CA GLY A 208 -12.69 11.14 19.26
C GLY A 208 -12.94 12.64 19.48
N TYR A 209 -11.90 13.44 19.43
CA TYR A 209 -11.98 14.90 19.41
C TYR A 209 -11.55 15.45 18.06
N VAL A 210 -12.49 15.94 17.25
CA VAL A 210 -12.19 16.57 15.96
C VAL A 210 -11.67 17.98 16.21
N ALA A 211 -10.38 18.16 15.94
CA ALA A 211 -9.69 19.40 16.24
C ALA A 211 -9.78 20.41 15.09
N GLU A 212 -9.97 21.67 15.46
CA GLU A 212 -9.73 22.84 14.60
C GLU A 212 -8.22 23.16 14.58
N GLY A 213 -7.79 24.11 13.72
CA GLY A 213 -6.39 24.50 13.58
C GLY A 213 -5.64 23.74 12.49
N TYR A 214 -4.36 24.01 12.38
CA TYR A 214 -3.48 23.37 11.40
C TYR A 214 -2.89 22.06 11.94
N TRP A 215 -2.79 21.06 11.10
CA TRP A 215 -2.04 19.83 11.35
C TRP A 215 -1.49 19.28 10.05
N CYS A 216 -0.22 18.90 10.05
CA CYS A 216 0.47 18.24 8.95
C CYS A 216 1.53 17.28 9.49
N ASP A 217 1.40 16.01 9.20
CA ASP A 217 2.47 15.03 9.37
C ASP A 217 3.53 15.26 8.29
N ILE A 218 4.79 15.29 8.67
CA ILE A 218 5.91 15.43 7.75
C ILE A 218 6.36 14.02 7.32
N GLY A 219 5.46 13.28 6.70
CA GLY A 219 5.66 11.87 6.37
C GLY A 219 6.57 11.61 5.18
N ASP A 220 6.58 12.51 4.19
CA ASP A 220 7.37 12.41 2.97
C ASP A 220 7.88 13.79 2.50
N ILE A 221 8.67 13.81 1.43
CA ILE A 221 9.27 15.04 0.87
C ILE A 221 8.19 16.03 0.39
N ARG A 222 7.08 15.55 -0.19
CA ARG A 222 6.00 16.42 -0.68
C ARG A 222 5.25 17.06 0.49
N GLN A 223 4.98 16.29 1.55
CA GLN A 223 4.38 16.80 2.78
C GLN A 223 5.32 17.77 3.49
N TYR A 224 6.62 17.50 3.51
CA TYR A 224 7.64 18.43 4.02
C TYR A 224 7.64 19.76 3.27
N MET A 225 7.68 19.75 1.95
CA MET A 225 7.62 20.97 1.14
C MET A 225 6.28 21.69 1.26
N ARG A 226 5.19 20.95 1.45
CA ARG A 226 3.86 21.51 1.71
C ARG A 226 3.81 22.21 3.08
N ALA A 227 4.33 21.60 4.12
CA ALA A 227 4.40 22.18 5.45
C ALA A 227 5.17 23.53 5.44
N GLN A 228 6.30 23.61 4.73
CA GLN A 228 7.04 24.85 4.53
C GLN A 228 6.19 25.95 3.88
N ARG A 229 5.46 25.61 2.82
CA ARG A 229 4.58 26.56 2.12
C ARG A 229 3.42 27.02 2.99
N ASP A 230 2.77 26.08 3.67
CA ASP A 230 1.63 26.37 4.55
C ASP A 230 2.05 27.29 5.71
N MET A 231 3.27 27.15 6.21
CA MET A 231 3.83 28.07 7.21
C MET A 231 4.08 29.46 6.63
N LEU A 232 4.62 29.56 5.43
CA LEU A 232 4.83 30.84 4.75
C LEU A 232 3.49 31.55 4.41
N ASP A 233 2.46 30.78 4.12
CA ASP A 233 1.08 31.26 3.93
C ASP A 233 0.39 31.69 5.23
N GLY A 234 1.03 31.48 6.40
CA GLY A 234 0.45 31.80 7.71
C GLY A 234 -0.70 30.88 8.15
N LYS A 235 -0.84 29.68 7.54
CA LYS A 235 -1.88 28.70 7.91
C LYS A 235 -1.65 28.09 9.28
N CYS A 236 -0.40 28.08 9.73
CA CYS A 236 0.01 27.57 11.03
C CYS A 236 0.49 28.74 11.91
N THR A 237 -0.04 28.89 13.10
CA THR A 237 0.16 30.06 13.96
C THR A 237 1.30 29.80 14.97
N PHE A 238 2.51 30.19 14.61
CA PHE A 238 3.65 30.23 15.53
C PHE A 238 4.22 31.66 15.62
N GLU A 239 4.66 32.07 16.81
CA GLU A 239 5.20 33.39 17.07
C GLU A 239 6.48 33.76 16.32
N THR A 240 7.12 32.80 15.69
CA THR A 240 8.45 32.95 15.09
C THR A 240 8.46 33.72 13.77
N ILE A 241 7.31 34.00 13.19
CA ILE A 241 7.21 34.68 11.89
C ILE A 241 6.62 36.08 12.16
N ALA A 242 7.49 37.05 12.41
CA ALA A 242 7.08 38.47 12.44
C ALA A 242 6.52 38.81 11.04
N HIS A 243 5.28 39.28 11.01
CA HIS A 243 4.62 39.67 9.77
C HIS A 243 5.44 40.70 9.02
N SER A 244 6.05 40.31 7.90
CA SER A 244 6.67 41.25 6.98
C SER A 244 5.64 41.77 5.99
N LYS A 245 5.85 43.00 5.48
CA LYS A 245 5.12 43.53 4.32
C LYS A 245 5.45 42.60 3.14
N ASP A 246 4.46 42.13 2.42
CA ASP A 246 4.59 41.28 1.20
C ASP A 246 5.07 39.84 1.41
N GLY A 247 5.02 39.29 2.66
CA GLY A 247 5.37 37.88 2.96
C GLY A 247 6.86 37.55 2.84
N VAL A 248 7.74 38.54 2.78
CA VAL A 248 9.19 38.34 2.74
C VAL A 248 9.76 38.41 4.15
N PHE A 249 10.28 37.29 4.66
CA PHE A 249 10.86 37.16 5.99
C PHE A 249 12.38 37.10 5.90
N ILE A 250 13.06 38.12 6.37
CA ILE A 250 14.53 38.17 6.38
C ILE A 250 15.00 38.37 7.83
N GLU A 251 15.79 37.42 8.32
CA GLU A 251 16.40 37.53 9.64
C GLU A 251 17.56 38.53 9.64
N PRO A 252 17.89 39.09 10.80
CA PRO A 252 19.04 39.96 10.99
C PRO A 252 20.34 39.27 10.58
N LYS A 253 21.32 40.03 10.06
CA LYS A 253 22.63 39.54 9.55
C LYS A 253 22.56 38.69 8.29
N ALA A 254 21.50 38.72 7.52
CA ALA A 254 21.52 38.21 6.14
C ALA A 254 22.22 39.23 5.23
N GLY A 255 23.26 38.81 4.52
CA GLY A 255 24.02 39.61 3.51
C GLY A 255 23.39 39.45 2.13
N ILE A 256 22.67 40.45 1.67
CA ILE A 256 21.95 40.43 0.40
C ILE A 256 22.55 41.53 -0.50
N SER A 257 22.98 41.14 -1.70
CA SER A 257 23.52 42.09 -2.67
C SER A 257 22.44 43.03 -3.23
N PRO A 258 22.79 44.28 -3.59
CA PRO A 258 21.80 45.30 -3.94
C PRO A 258 20.90 44.96 -5.16
N ASN A 259 21.39 44.18 -6.11
CA ASN A 259 20.66 43.79 -7.33
C ASN A 259 19.93 42.46 -7.19
N THR A 260 19.72 41.95 -5.98
CA THR A 260 18.97 40.73 -5.72
C THR A 260 17.47 41.00 -5.80
N ILE A 261 16.74 40.18 -6.53
CA ILE A 261 15.26 40.23 -6.62
C ILE A 261 14.68 39.21 -5.64
N ILE A 262 13.80 39.66 -4.74
CA ILE A 262 13.17 38.78 -3.76
C ILE A 262 11.66 38.94 -3.86
N ASN A 263 10.98 37.85 -4.19
CA ASN A 263 9.52 37.78 -4.33
C ASN A 263 8.94 36.90 -3.23
N GLY A 264 8.02 37.45 -2.42
CA GLY A 264 7.36 36.71 -1.35
C GLY A 264 6.19 35.83 -1.81
N PRO A 265 5.70 34.93 -0.97
CA PRO A 265 6.22 34.65 0.38
C PRO A 265 7.51 33.79 0.36
N CYS A 266 8.50 34.20 1.11
CA CYS A 266 9.78 33.48 1.24
C CYS A 266 10.43 33.75 2.62
N TYR A 267 11.38 32.88 3.01
CA TYR A 267 12.12 32.99 4.25
C TYR A 267 13.63 32.93 4.01
N ILE A 268 14.37 33.91 4.56
CA ILE A 268 15.81 34.02 4.47
C ILE A 268 16.37 34.16 5.90
N SER A 269 17.14 33.16 6.33
CA SER A 269 17.70 33.12 7.68
C SER A 269 18.98 33.93 7.82
N SER A 270 19.38 34.12 9.07
CA SER A 270 20.62 34.82 9.46
C SER A 270 21.90 34.17 8.89
N ASN A 271 22.94 34.99 8.73
CA ASN A 271 24.24 34.55 8.21
C ASN A 271 24.19 33.92 6.79
N THR A 272 23.15 34.21 6.03
CA THR A 272 23.03 33.86 4.61
C THR A 272 23.74 34.91 3.77
N GLU A 273 24.43 34.47 2.72
CA GLU A 273 25.09 35.37 1.74
C GLU A 273 24.43 35.16 0.35
N ILE A 274 23.85 36.21 -0.25
CA ILE A 274 23.19 36.15 -1.56
C ILE A 274 23.87 37.14 -2.50
N GLY A 275 24.43 36.59 -3.60
CA GLY A 275 25.18 37.35 -4.59
C GLY A 275 24.30 38.14 -5.57
N GLU A 276 24.97 38.97 -6.38
CA GLU A 276 24.35 39.87 -7.34
C GLU A 276 23.50 39.17 -8.39
N ASN A 277 22.48 39.84 -8.90
CA ASN A 277 21.56 39.40 -9.98
C ASN A 277 20.84 38.07 -9.66
N THR A 278 20.81 37.67 -8.38
CA THR A 278 20.11 36.45 -7.94
C THR A 278 18.64 36.73 -7.75
N CYS A 279 17.77 35.82 -8.20
CA CYS A 279 16.34 35.87 -8.04
C CYS A 279 15.86 34.81 -7.04
N ILE A 280 15.25 35.24 -5.93
CA ILE A 280 14.61 34.37 -4.94
C ILE A 280 13.09 34.52 -5.12
N ASP A 281 12.45 33.51 -5.67
CA ASP A 281 11.00 33.48 -5.90
C ASP A 281 10.23 32.93 -4.71
N ALA A 282 8.92 33.14 -4.77
CA ALA A 282 7.97 32.72 -3.74
C ALA A 282 8.12 31.26 -3.32
N TYR A 283 7.81 31.01 -2.06
CA TYR A 283 7.91 29.69 -1.40
C TYR A 283 9.32 29.11 -1.37
N SER A 284 10.34 29.97 -1.42
CA SER A 284 11.73 29.59 -1.19
C SER A 284 12.10 29.76 0.27
N VAL A 285 12.79 28.78 0.85
CA VAL A 285 13.27 28.78 2.23
C VAL A 285 14.78 28.63 2.22
N ILE A 286 15.47 29.61 2.77
CA ILE A 286 16.93 29.65 2.81
C ILE A 286 17.36 29.66 4.27
N CYS A 287 17.89 28.51 4.73
CA CYS A 287 18.32 28.34 6.11
C CYS A 287 19.68 29.02 6.38
N SER A 288 20.07 29.04 7.64
CA SER A 288 21.25 29.76 8.11
C SER A 288 22.57 29.29 7.47
N GLY A 289 23.47 30.23 7.20
CA GLY A 289 24.81 29.97 6.69
C GLY A 289 24.85 29.49 5.22
N VAL A 290 23.76 29.59 4.49
CA VAL A 290 23.70 29.28 3.06
C VAL A 290 24.46 30.36 2.27
N LYS A 291 25.24 29.93 1.27
CA LYS A 291 25.96 30.83 0.36
C LYS A 291 25.49 30.64 -1.07
N ILE A 292 24.93 31.68 -1.66
CA ILE A 292 24.44 31.72 -3.01
C ILE A 292 25.28 32.74 -3.77
N SER A 293 25.99 32.32 -4.82
CA SER A 293 26.79 33.23 -5.65
C SER A 293 25.87 34.02 -6.62
N ARG A 294 26.44 34.65 -7.62
CA ARG A 294 25.69 35.51 -8.56
C ARG A 294 24.90 34.73 -9.61
N ASP A 295 23.96 35.42 -10.23
CA ASP A 295 23.18 34.98 -11.39
C ASP A 295 22.39 33.67 -11.14
N CYS A 296 21.91 33.45 -9.90
CA CYS A 296 21.13 32.26 -9.52
C CYS A 296 19.62 32.53 -9.55
N SER A 297 18.86 31.50 -9.91
CA SER A 297 17.39 31.48 -9.87
C SER A 297 16.87 30.42 -8.93
N ILE A 298 16.19 30.81 -7.86
CA ILE A 298 15.72 29.90 -6.81
C ILE A 298 14.21 30.06 -6.63
N LYS A 299 13.47 29.03 -6.94
CA LYS A 299 12.01 29.04 -6.93
C LYS A 299 11.44 27.86 -6.19
N ARG A 300 10.59 28.11 -5.20
CA ARG A 300 9.88 27.07 -4.42
C ARG A 300 10.83 26.02 -3.84
N SER A 301 12.05 26.39 -3.52
CA SER A 301 13.12 25.47 -3.13
C SER A 301 13.55 25.68 -1.70
N ILE A 302 14.05 24.62 -1.05
CA ILE A 302 14.52 24.66 0.31
C ILE A 302 16.03 24.42 0.31
N LEU A 303 16.78 25.38 0.83
CA LEU A 303 18.21 25.27 1.03
C LEU A 303 18.49 25.13 2.52
N MET A 304 18.97 23.97 2.93
CA MET A 304 19.27 23.72 4.34
C MET A 304 20.62 24.32 4.74
N LYS A 305 20.87 24.35 6.04
CA LYS A 305 22.05 24.98 6.67
C LYS A 305 23.34 24.65 5.94
N GLY A 306 24.12 25.70 5.63
CA GLY A 306 25.46 25.59 5.05
C GLY A 306 25.52 25.15 3.58
N ALA A 307 24.38 24.99 2.88
CA ALA A 307 24.36 24.69 1.45
C ALA A 307 25.07 25.79 0.64
N ARG A 308 25.76 25.40 -0.43
CA ARG A 308 26.57 26.32 -1.26
C ARG A 308 26.19 26.19 -2.71
N LEU A 309 25.75 27.31 -3.31
CA LEU A 309 25.45 27.41 -4.73
C LEU A 309 26.49 28.31 -5.39
N ARG A 310 27.15 27.82 -6.47
CA ARG A 310 28.02 28.64 -7.32
C ARG A 310 27.21 29.51 -8.27
N ASN A 311 27.86 30.07 -9.28
CA ASN A 311 27.19 30.99 -10.20
C ASN A 311 26.25 30.27 -11.15
N ASN A 312 25.21 30.96 -11.61
CA ASN A 312 24.34 30.52 -12.69
C ASN A 312 23.60 29.19 -12.39
N ILE A 313 23.07 29.08 -11.17
CA ILE A 313 22.32 27.89 -10.71
C ILE A 313 20.83 28.12 -10.86
N GLU A 314 20.11 27.11 -11.36
CA GLU A 314 18.65 27.08 -11.39
C GLU A 314 18.10 26.01 -10.43
N LEU A 315 17.31 26.44 -9.43
CA LEU A 315 16.58 25.53 -8.54
C LEU A 315 15.08 25.76 -8.69
N ARG A 316 14.34 24.71 -8.98
CA ARG A 316 12.87 24.73 -9.04
C ARG A 316 12.26 23.62 -8.22
N GLY A 317 11.60 23.96 -7.12
CA GLY A 317 10.89 23.02 -6.27
C GLY A 317 11.78 21.90 -5.71
N ALA A 318 13.04 22.18 -5.45
CA ALA A 318 14.05 21.23 -5.01
C ALA A 318 14.40 21.40 -3.54
N VAL A 319 14.95 20.36 -2.93
CA VAL A 319 15.53 20.40 -1.58
C VAL A 319 17.04 20.17 -1.66
N VAL A 320 17.81 21.14 -1.19
CA VAL A 320 19.27 21.04 -1.08
C VAL A 320 19.61 20.88 0.41
N CYS A 321 20.06 19.69 0.79
CA CYS A 321 20.32 19.36 2.18
C CYS A 321 21.60 20.04 2.71
N GLN A 322 21.84 19.85 4.02
CA GLN A 322 22.90 20.51 4.76
C GLN A 322 24.26 20.27 4.10
N ASP A 323 25.08 21.36 4.01
CA ASP A 323 26.45 21.34 3.48
C ASP A 323 26.59 20.78 2.06
N ALA A 324 25.50 20.64 1.30
CA ALA A 324 25.58 20.23 -0.10
C ALA A 324 26.14 21.36 -0.97
N HIS A 325 26.88 20.98 -2.02
CA HIS A 325 27.54 21.93 -2.92
C HIS A 325 27.07 21.72 -4.37
N ILE A 326 26.62 22.77 -5.02
CA ILE A 326 26.21 22.76 -6.42
C ILE A 326 27.13 23.69 -7.20
N SER A 327 27.80 23.15 -8.20
CA SER A 327 28.77 23.88 -9.04
C SER A 327 28.06 24.62 -10.16
N GLU A 328 28.81 25.54 -10.80
CA GLU A 328 28.34 26.50 -11.77
C GLU A 328 27.55 25.89 -12.94
N GLY A 329 26.48 26.56 -13.37
CA GLY A 329 25.67 26.20 -14.53
C GLY A 329 24.72 25.02 -14.33
N SER A 330 24.59 24.50 -13.10
CA SER A 330 23.76 23.32 -12.84
C SER A 330 22.33 23.67 -12.52
N SER A 331 21.39 22.75 -12.87
CA SER A 331 19.95 22.90 -12.66
C SER A 331 19.37 21.72 -11.87
N VAL A 332 18.49 22.01 -10.89
CA VAL A 332 17.82 20.98 -10.07
C VAL A 332 16.32 21.25 -10.06
N PHE A 333 15.54 20.24 -10.44
CA PHE A 333 14.12 20.40 -10.72
C PHE A 333 13.20 19.83 -9.63
N GLU A 334 11.89 19.90 -9.87
CA GLU A 334 10.83 19.75 -8.90
C GLU A 334 10.88 18.41 -8.16
N ASN A 335 10.74 18.48 -6.82
CA ASN A 335 10.80 17.33 -5.90
C ASN A 335 12.13 16.57 -5.90
N ALA A 336 13.17 17.07 -6.56
CA ALA A 336 14.51 16.51 -6.44
C ALA A 336 15.10 16.86 -5.06
N VAL A 337 15.90 15.94 -4.50
CA VAL A 337 16.58 16.14 -3.21
C VAL A 337 18.06 15.86 -3.37
N ILE A 338 18.87 16.84 -3.06
CA ILE A 338 20.34 16.73 -2.99
C ILE A 338 20.72 16.44 -1.54
N GLY A 339 21.21 15.23 -1.26
CA GLY A 339 21.57 14.77 0.09
C GLY A 339 22.70 15.55 0.77
N ASN A 340 22.84 15.38 2.06
CA ASN A 340 23.87 16.03 2.89
C ASN A 340 25.27 15.85 2.31
N LYS A 341 26.07 16.94 2.28
CA LYS A 341 27.47 16.94 1.83
C LYS A 341 27.67 16.33 0.45
N THR A 342 26.65 16.32 -0.39
CA THR A 342 26.71 15.90 -1.79
C THR A 342 27.34 17.01 -2.63
N TYR A 343 28.19 16.64 -3.58
CA TYR A 343 28.79 17.53 -4.56
C TYR A 343 28.16 17.29 -5.93
N VAL A 344 27.59 18.33 -6.51
CA VAL A 344 27.07 18.33 -7.88
C VAL A 344 28.04 19.11 -8.76
N GLY A 345 28.60 18.47 -9.78
CA GLY A 345 29.58 19.05 -10.72
C GLY A 345 29.03 20.21 -11.55
N HIS A 346 29.87 20.71 -12.46
CA HIS A 346 29.49 21.82 -13.36
C HIS A 346 28.50 21.38 -14.45
N ASN A 347 27.57 22.24 -14.82
CA ASN A 347 26.61 22.04 -15.90
C ASN A 347 25.79 20.73 -15.78
N CYS A 348 25.53 20.30 -14.56
CA CYS A 348 24.70 19.12 -14.29
C CYS A 348 23.21 19.45 -14.35
N THR A 349 22.41 18.49 -14.73
CA THR A 349 20.95 18.58 -14.68
C THR A 349 20.41 17.45 -13.81
N VAL A 350 19.70 17.79 -12.72
CA VAL A 350 19.00 16.82 -11.88
C VAL A 350 17.51 16.89 -12.19
N SER A 351 16.97 15.83 -12.76
CA SER A 351 15.59 15.72 -13.23
C SER A 351 14.57 15.73 -12.07
N PRO A 352 13.29 16.04 -12.34
CA PRO A 352 12.26 16.07 -11.31
C PRO A 352 12.12 14.74 -10.57
N GLY A 353 11.97 14.80 -9.23
CA GLY A 353 11.76 13.63 -8.37
C GLY A 353 13.01 12.82 -8.07
N VAL A 354 14.16 13.19 -8.59
CA VAL A 354 15.42 12.45 -8.35
C VAL A 354 15.91 12.67 -6.90
N LEU A 355 16.24 11.57 -6.25
CA LEU A 355 16.78 11.55 -4.89
C LEU A 355 18.26 11.19 -4.95
N ILE A 356 19.12 12.08 -4.45
CA ILE A 356 20.55 11.85 -4.36
C ILE A 356 20.93 11.70 -2.89
N TRP A 357 21.48 10.52 -2.51
CA TRP A 357 21.83 10.21 -1.13
C TRP A 357 23.01 11.05 -0.63
N PRO A 358 23.26 11.12 0.69
CA PRO A 358 24.37 11.89 1.26
C PRO A 358 25.74 11.47 0.73
N GLN A 359 26.66 12.45 0.69
CA GLN A 359 28.07 12.26 0.35
C GLN A 359 28.31 11.69 -1.06
N LYS A 360 27.41 11.94 -2.00
CA LYS A 360 27.60 11.57 -3.41
C LYS A 360 28.34 12.67 -4.16
N GLN A 361 28.98 12.26 -5.25
CA GLN A 361 29.66 13.17 -6.17
C GLN A 361 29.15 12.91 -7.59
N LEU A 362 28.61 13.94 -8.23
CA LEU A 362 28.25 13.92 -9.63
C LEU A 362 29.38 14.57 -10.41
N GLU A 363 29.79 13.93 -11.49
CA GLU A 363 30.75 14.48 -12.44
C GLU A 363 30.16 15.63 -13.25
N ASP A 364 31.01 16.43 -13.87
CA ASP A 364 30.58 17.58 -14.69
C ASP A 364 29.75 17.13 -15.91
N GLY A 365 28.70 17.87 -16.23
CA GLY A 365 27.84 17.66 -17.39
C GLY A 365 26.85 16.48 -17.27
N VAL A 366 26.75 15.86 -16.10
CA VAL A 366 25.86 14.72 -15.91
C VAL A 366 24.39 15.15 -15.93
N LYS A 367 23.57 14.46 -16.73
CA LYS A 367 22.12 14.50 -16.63
C LYS A 367 21.65 13.35 -15.76
N CYS A 368 21.26 13.67 -14.51
CA CYS A 368 20.79 12.70 -13.53
C CYS A 368 19.27 12.56 -13.66
N GLU A 369 18.80 11.44 -14.17
CA GLU A 369 17.36 11.14 -14.38
C GLU A 369 16.84 10.11 -13.38
N GLU A 370 17.71 9.53 -12.54
CA GLU A 370 17.36 8.47 -11.60
C GLU A 370 17.99 8.71 -10.23
N ASN A 371 17.43 8.03 -9.20
CA ASN A 371 17.93 8.13 -7.84
C ASN A 371 19.37 7.60 -7.72
N ILE A 372 20.24 8.35 -7.05
CA ILE A 372 21.62 7.92 -6.80
C ILE A 372 21.73 7.41 -5.37
N VAL A 373 21.56 6.13 -5.20
CA VAL A 373 21.86 5.37 -3.97
C VAL A 373 23.09 4.51 -4.20
N TRP A 374 23.00 3.63 -5.19
CA TRP A 374 24.08 2.71 -5.61
C TRP A 374 24.11 2.47 -7.13
N GLY A 375 23.07 2.87 -7.90
CA GLY A 375 22.91 2.64 -9.34
C GLY A 375 21.50 2.99 -9.85
N GLN A 376 21.31 2.97 -11.15
CA GLN A 376 20.10 3.46 -11.85
C GLN A 376 18.94 2.46 -11.86
N SER A 377 17.67 2.94 -11.84
CA SER A 377 16.49 2.06 -11.93
C SER A 377 15.31 2.61 -12.72
N LYS A 378 14.60 1.70 -13.41
CA LYS A 378 13.31 1.94 -14.08
C LYS A 378 12.14 1.52 -13.17
N GLN A 379 11.03 2.26 -13.16
CA GLN A 379 9.86 1.96 -12.32
C GLN A 379 9.14 0.67 -12.74
N LEU A 380 8.77 -0.17 -11.75
CA LEU A 380 7.96 -1.36 -11.93
C LEU A 380 6.47 -1.01 -11.88
N GLN A 381 5.67 -1.62 -12.76
CA GLN A 381 4.21 -1.44 -12.75
C GLN A 381 3.54 -2.59 -11.98
N PHE A 382 2.97 -2.27 -10.85
CA PHE A 382 2.21 -3.21 -10.01
C PHE A 382 0.74 -3.19 -10.42
N THR A 383 0.20 -4.36 -10.74
CA THR A 383 -1.21 -4.58 -11.11
C THR A 383 -1.86 -5.59 -10.16
N ASP A 384 -3.17 -5.80 -10.28
CA ASP A 384 -3.90 -6.82 -9.52
C ASP A 384 -3.50 -8.25 -9.89
N CYS A 385 -2.92 -8.44 -11.08
CA CYS A 385 -2.47 -9.76 -11.56
C CYS A 385 -0.96 -10.00 -11.35
N GLY A 386 -0.23 -9.05 -10.75
CA GLY A 386 1.22 -9.10 -10.57
C GLY A 386 1.94 -7.87 -11.12
N ILE A 387 3.22 -8.00 -11.38
CA ILE A 387 4.07 -6.93 -11.91
C ILE A 387 4.33 -7.25 -13.38
N ASN A 388 3.78 -6.44 -14.27
CA ASN A 388 3.91 -6.62 -15.72
C ASN A 388 5.00 -5.73 -16.29
N GLY A 389 5.71 -6.23 -17.29
CA GLY A 389 6.73 -5.46 -17.97
C GLY A 389 7.41 -6.21 -19.11
N TYR A 390 8.44 -5.60 -19.68
CA TYR A 390 9.24 -6.15 -20.77
C TYR A 390 10.60 -6.58 -20.22
N SER A 391 11.04 -7.79 -20.54
CA SER A 391 12.32 -8.34 -20.07
C SER A 391 13.54 -7.60 -20.63
N ASP A 392 13.38 -6.89 -21.73
CA ASP A 392 14.35 -5.96 -22.33
C ASP A 392 14.13 -4.49 -21.94
N GLY A 393 13.21 -4.22 -21.02
CA GLY A 393 12.80 -2.91 -20.57
C GLY A 393 12.77 -2.77 -19.04
N ASN A 394 11.57 -2.54 -18.51
CA ASN A 394 11.38 -2.25 -17.08
C ASN A 394 11.48 -3.48 -16.16
N LEU A 395 11.39 -4.72 -16.69
CA LEU A 395 11.66 -5.97 -15.96
C LEU A 395 13.06 -6.53 -16.30
N SER A 396 14.07 -5.66 -16.37
CA SER A 396 15.47 -6.11 -16.55
C SER A 396 15.94 -6.98 -15.36
N PRO A 397 16.98 -7.81 -15.52
CA PRO A 397 17.54 -8.60 -14.41
C PRO A 397 17.86 -7.75 -13.17
N GLU A 398 18.39 -6.52 -13.33
CA GLU A 398 18.67 -5.61 -12.22
C GLU A 398 17.41 -5.19 -11.49
N ALA A 399 16.32 -4.91 -12.22
CA ALA A 399 15.03 -4.55 -11.63
C ALA A 399 14.46 -5.72 -10.82
N VAL A 400 14.62 -6.96 -11.34
CA VAL A 400 14.16 -8.18 -10.64
C VAL A 400 15.01 -8.48 -9.41
N VAL A 401 16.33 -8.31 -9.45
CA VAL A 401 17.19 -8.41 -8.26
C VAL A 401 16.70 -7.46 -7.19
N ARG A 402 16.46 -6.20 -7.54
CA ARG A 402 15.99 -5.18 -6.60
C ARG A 402 14.62 -5.50 -6.02
N LEU A 403 13.66 -5.90 -6.86
CA LEU A 403 12.32 -6.34 -6.42
C LEU A 403 12.43 -7.47 -5.42
N SER A 404 13.21 -8.49 -5.76
CA SER A 404 13.36 -9.70 -4.94
C SER A 404 14.10 -9.43 -3.64
N SER A 405 15.09 -8.55 -3.66
CA SER A 405 15.75 -8.09 -2.44
C SER A 405 14.81 -7.28 -1.56
N ALA A 406 13.99 -6.38 -2.13
CA ALA A 406 12.97 -5.67 -1.40
C ALA A 406 11.93 -6.61 -0.78
N TYR A 407 11.54 -7.65 -1.52
CA TYR A 407 10.64 -8.70 -1.02
C TYR A 407 11.32 -9.54 0.07
N GLY A 408 12.59 -9.94 -0.11
CA GLY A 408 13.37 -10.63 0.90
C GLY A 408 13.48 -9.83 2.21
N LYS A 409 13.74 -8.51 2.11
CA LYS A 409 13.70 -7.61 3.28
C LYS A 409 12.33 -7.54 3.94
N MET A 410 11.26 -7.70 3.19
CA MET A 410 9.89 -7.74 3.72
C MET A 410 9.59 -9.05 4.46
N LEU A 411 10.11 -10.18 3.98
CA LEU A 411 10.01 -11.49 4.62
C LEU A 411 10.87 -11.56 5.89
N GLY A 412 12.06 -10.98 5.85
CA GLY A 412 13.05 -11.00 6.91
C GLY A 412 14.08 -12.14 6.78
N PRO A 413 15.25 -12.02 7.45
CA PRO A 413 16.28 -13.04 7.43
C PRO A 413 15.79 -14.36 8.07
N LEU A 414 16.37 -15.46 7.65
CA LEU A 414 16.02 -16.82 8.06
C LEU A 414 14.59 -17.27 7.66
N SER A 415 13.90 -16.50 6.82
CA SER A 415 12.63 -16.90 6.19
C SER A 415 12.90 -17.74 4.94
N GLY A 416 11.84 -18.39 4.43
CA GLY A 416 11.88 -19.14 3.18
C GLY A 416 11.04 -18.48 2.09
N ALA A 417 11.47 -18.56 0.83
CA ALA A 417 10.69 -18.16 -0.33
C ALA A 417 10.75 -19.23 -1.44
N ALA A 418 9.59 -19.63 -1.96
CA ALA A 418 9.51 -20.49 -3.11
C ALA A 418 9.68 -19.68 -4.41
N VAL A 419 10.41 -20.23 -5.40
CA VAL A 419 10.57 -19.58 -6.70
C VAL A 419 10.29 -20.58 -7.82
N ALA A 420 9.44 -20.17 -8.77
CA ALA A 420 9.13 -21.00 -9.93
C ALA A 420 8.89 -20.15 -11.20
N THR A 421 8.89 -20.84 -12.37
CA THR A 421 8.61 -20.21 -13.66
C THR A 421 7.71 -21.11 -14.51
N ASP A 422 7.12 -20.53 -15.58
CA ASP A 422 6.46 -21.28 -16.65
C ASP A 422 7.44 -22.06 -17.55
N GLY A 423 8.75 -21.80 -17.45
CA GLY A 423 9.82 -22.41 -18.24
C GLY A 423 10.17 -21.66 -19.52
N SER A 424 9.60 -20.50 -19.80
CA SER A 424 10.02 -19.64 -20.90
C SER A 424 11.45 -19.11 -20.66
N ILE A 425 12.20 -18.86 -21.75
CA ILE A 425 13.62 -18.46 -21.65
C ILE A 425 13.78 -17.18 -20.84
N ALA A 426 12.92 -16.18 -21.08
CA ALA A 426 12.95 -14.92 -20.34
C ALA A 426 12.66 -15.13 -18.84
N ALA A 427 11.64 -15.92 -18.51
CA ALA A 427 11.28 -16.23 -17.14
C ALA A 427 12.39 -17.01 -16.40
N VAL A 428 13.04 -17.96 -17.06
CA VAL A 428 14.20 -18.69 -16.50
C VAL A 428 15.36 -17.75 -16.20
N MET A 429 15.67 -16.80 -17.09
CA MET A 429 16.70 -15.79 -16.85
C MET A 429 16.33 -14.89 -15.63
N LEU A 430 15.10 -14.38 -15.60
CA LEU A 430 14.63 -13.53 -14.53
C LEU A 430 14.52 -14.26 -13.19
N LYS A 431 14.25 -15.59 -13.20
CA LYS A 431 14.27 -16.42 -12.00
C LYS A 431 15.63 -16.42 -11.33
N GLN A 432 16.73 -16.49 -12.08
CA GLN A 432 18.07 -16.44 -11.48
C GLN A 432 18.34 -15.09 -10.78
N ALA A 433 17.86 -14.01 -11.38
CA ALA A 433 17.92 -12.69 -10.77
C ALA A 433 17.10 -12.62 -9.47
N ALA A 434 15.88 -13.21 -9.48
CA ALA A 434 15.02 -13.27 -8.31
C ALA A 434 15.64 -14.08 -7.16
N ILE A 435 16.23 -15.22 -7.46
CA ILE A 435 16.94 -16.06 -6.49
C ILE A 435 18.08 -15.28 -5.85
N SER A 436 18.93 -14.62 -6.65
CA SER A 436 20.07 -13.83 -6.16
C SER A 436 19.62 -12.70 -5.24
N GLY A 437 18.53 -12.02 -5.60
CA GLY A 437 17.97 -10.93 -4.80
C GLY A 437 17.44 -11.41 -3.43
N LEU A 438 16.71 -12.53 -3.38
CA LEU A 438 16.21 -13.12 -2.13
C LEU A 438 17.36 -13.56 -1.21
N MET A 439 18.32 -14.33 -1.75
CA MET A 439 19.49 -14.83 -1.00
C MET A 439 20.30 -13.68 -0.39
N SER A 440 20.44 -12.56 -1.11
CA SER A 440 21.16 -11.38 -0.62
C SER A 440 20.55 -10.75 0.64
N GLN A 441 19.34 -11.13 1.01
CA GLN A 441 18.62 -10.67 2.21
C GLN A 441 18.45 -11.77 3.26
N GLY A 442 19.23 -12.85 3.19
CA GLY A 442 19.21 -13.94 4.15
C GLY A 442 17.97 -14.84 4.05
N VAL A 443 17.31 -14.86 2.91
CA VAL A 443 16.13 -15.69 2.66
C VAL A 443 16.56 -17.00 2.01
N ASP A 444 16.17 -18.14 2.59
CA ASP A 444 16.35 -19.44 1.97
C ASP A 444 15.42 -19.60 0.77
N VAL A 445 15.96 -19.93 -0.39
CA VAL A 445 15.20 -20.05 -1.63
C VAL A 445 14.90 -21.50 -1.96
N TYR A 446 13.64 -21.82 -2.14
CA TYR A 446 13.15 -23.12 -2.59
C TYR A 446 12.82 -23.06 -4.08
N ASP A 447 13.74 -23.56 -4.92
CA ASP A 447 13.60 -23.55 -6.39
C ASP A 447 12.77 -24.76 -6.87
N LEU A 448 11.56 -24.48 -7.38
CA LEU A 448 10.67 -25.48 -7.98
C LEU A 448 10.96 -25.70 -9.46
N SER A 449 11.95 -25.03 -10.02
CA SER A 449 12.29 -25.05 -11.45
C SER A 449 11.15 -24.50 -12.31
N SER A 450 10.58 -25.30 -13.22
CA SER A 450 9.44 -24.93 -14.04
C SER A 450 8.18 -25.62 -13.51
N SER A 451 7.15 -24.83 -13.18
CA SER A 451 5.97 -25.29 -12.45
C SER A 451 4.76 -24.43 -12.83
N ALA A 452 3.55 -24.91 -12.53
CA ALA A 452 2.36 -24.07 -12.54
C ALA A 452 2.35 -23.13 -11.32
N TYR A 453 1.64 -22.02 -11.44
CA TYR A 453 1.50 -21.07 -10.31
C TYR A 453 0.79 -21.71 -9.10
N SER A 454 -0.23 -22.51 -9.36
CA SER A 454 -0.95 -23.26 -8.32
C SER A 454 -0.04 -24.24 -7.58
N ALA A 455 0.88 -24.91 -8.29
CA ALA A 455 1.85 -25.81 -7.67
C ALA A 455 2.87 -25.08 -6.78
N LEU A 456 3.27 -23.85 -7.13
CA LEU A 456 4.07 -23.00 -6.24
C LEU A 456 3.27 -22.67 -4.99
N GLY A 457 2.01 -22.22 -5.13
CA GLY A 457 1.13 -21.94 -4.00
C GLY A 457 0.93 -23.16 -3.10
N PHE A 458 0.77 -24.34 -3.69
CA PHE A 458 0.69 -25.62 -2.96
C PHE A 458 1.98 -25.89 -2.17
N ALA A 459 3.15 -25.72 -2.79
CA ALA A 459 4.44 -25.92 -2.13
C ALA A 459 4.63 -24.97 -0.94
N VAL A 460 4.27 -23.69 -1.10
CA VAL A 460 4.32 -22.69 -0.02
C VAL A 460 3.52 -23.16 1.19
N ARG A 461 2.29 -23.57 1.00
CA ARG A 461 1.43 -24.05 2.09
C ARG A 461 1.89 -25.35 2.68
N ARG A 462 2.21 -26.34 1.84
CA ARG A 462 2.56 -27.70 2.28
C ARG A 462 3.82 -27.73 3.12
N MET A 463 4.79 -26.87 2.81
CA MET A 463 6.08 -26.80 3.49
C MET A 463 6.17 -25.68 4.55
N GLY A 464 5.14 -24.85 4.69
CA GLY A 464 5.15 -23.72 5.62
C GLY A 464 6.16 -22.63 5.23
N ILE A 465 6.36 -22.41 3.92
CA ILE A 465 7.26 -21.39 3.40
C ILE A 465 6.58 -20.02 3.52
N ASN A 466 7.34 -18.96 3.82
CA ASN A 466 6.81 -17.63 4.14
C ASN A 466 6.22 -16.86 2.95
N GLY A 467 6.47 -17.33 1.71
CA GLY A 467 5.93 -16.75 0.50
C GLY A 467 6.66 -17.22 -0.75
N GLY A 468 6.48 -16.52 -1.88
CA GLY A 468 7.16 -16.94 -3.10
C GLY A 468 7.10 -15.94 -4.23
N ILE A 469 7.84 -16.24 -5.29
CA ILE A 469 7.87 -15.48 -6.55
C ILE A 469 7.64 -16.45 -7.71
N TYR A 470 6.63 -16.17 -8.51
CA TYR A 470 6.38 -16.85 -9.77
C TYR A 470 6.64 -15.92 -10.95
N ILE A 471 7.34 -16.43 -11.95
CA ILE A 471 7.69 -15.64 -13.14
C ILE A 471 7.19 -16.37 -14.37
N ASP A 472 6.29 -15.74 -15.11
CA ASP A 472 5.80 -16.22 -16.38
C ASP A 472 6.21 -15.25 -17.51
N GLY A 473 6.67 -15.83 -18.63
CA GLY A 473 6.80 -15.10 -19.88
C GLY A 473 5.46 -15.22 -20.59
N GLU A 474 4.76 -14.11 -20.84
CA GLU A 474 3.59 -14.19 -21.70
C GLU A 474 4.00 -14.82 -23.02
N PRO A 475 3.46 -15.99 -23.38
CA PRO A 475 3.72 -16.61 -24.65
C PRO A 475 2.94 -15.82 -25.67
N MET A 476 3.40 -14.75 -26.14
CA MET A 476 2.95 -14.15 -27.37
C MET A 476 3.27 -12.66 -27.43
N LYS A 477 3.94 -12.32 -28.43
CA LYS A 477 3.91 -11.05 -29.15
C LYS A 477 4.84 -9.94 -28.72
N ASP A 478 5.42 -9.79 -27.55
CA ASP A 478 6.25 -8.60 -27.32
C ASP A 478 7.26 -8.68 -26.16
N HIS A 479 7.96 -9.77 -25.93
CA HIS A 479 8.96 -9.87 -24.83
C HIS A 479 8.42 -9.50 -23.43
N ARG A 480 7.12 -9.64 -23.23
CA ARG A 480 6.47 -9.37 -21.95
C ARG A 480 6.77 -10.47 -20.97
N ALA A 481 6.96 -10.07 -19.71
CA ALA A 481 7.06 -10.97 -18.59
C ALA A 481 6.18 -10.43 -17.45
N ARG A 482 5.71 -11.35 -16.63
CA ARG A 482 4.93 -11.04 -15.44
C ARG A 482 5.59 -11.70 -14.23
N ILE A 483 5.65 -10.96 -13.13
CA ILE A 483 6.12 -11.46 -11.84
C ILE A 483 4.97 -11.42 -10.84
N ARG A 484 4.65 -12.57 -10.29
CA ARG A 484 3.65 -12.72 -9.23
C ARG A 484 4.36 -12.96 -7.92
N VAL A 485 4.12 -12.09 -6.94
CA VAL A 485 4.65 -12.24 -5.58
C VAL A 485 3.53 -12.76 -4.69
N CYS A 486 3.72 -13.89 -4.04
CA CYS A 486 2.71 -14.51 -3.17
C CYS A 486 3.11 -14.49 -1.70
N ASP A 487 2.11 -14.55 -0.83
CA ASP A 487 2.30 -14.63 0.62
C ASP A 487 2.44 -16.09 1.13
N ASP A 488 2.41 -16.24 2.45
CA ASP A 488 2.48 -17.52 3.17
C ASP A 488 1.30 -18.49 2.88
N GLN A 489 0.24 -18.00 2.24
CA GLN A 489 -0.89 -18.80 1.76
C GLN A 489 -0.71 -19.24 0.29
N GLY A 490 0.36 -18.80 -0.37
CA GLY A 490 0.62 -19.09 -1.77
C GLY A 490 -0.33 -18.38 -2.74
N VAL A 491 -0.93 -17.27 -2.32
CA VAL A 491 -1.74 -16.36 -3.14
C VAL A 491 -1.08 -15.01 -3.27
N LEU A 492 -1.47 -14.22 -4.28
CA LEU A 492 -0.91 -12.89 -4.48
C LEU A 492 -0.98 -12.04 -3.21
N ILE A 493 0.11 -11.30 -2.94
CA ILE A 493 0.16 -10.36 -1.82
C ILE A 493 -0.94 -9.29 -1.95
N ASP A 494 -1.53 -8.92 -0.82
CA ASP A 494 -2.55 -7.90 -0.73
C ASP A 494 -2.05 -6.50 -1.12
N ALA A 495 -2.97 -5.56 -1.35
CA ALA A 495 -2.64 -4.19 -1.76
C ALA A 495 -1.76 -3.45 -0.74
N GLY A 496 -1.85 -3.77 0.56
CA GLY A 496 -0.99 -3.19 1.61
C GLY A 496 0.45 -3.67 1.49
N LYS A 497 0.63 -4.97 1.31
CA LYS A 497 1.95 -5.59 1.09
C LYS A 497 2.54 -5.14 -0.25
N ARG A 498 1.73 -5.00 -1.33
CA ARG A 498 2.17 -4.45 -2.62
C ARG A 498 2.73 -3.04 -2.48
N ARG A 499 2.03 -2.15 -1.78
CA ARG A 499 2.51 -0.78 -1.52
C ARG A 499 3.82 -0.76 -0.74
N LYS A 500 3.93 -1.61 0.29
CA LYS A 500 5.18 -1.75 1.06
C LYS A 500 6.34 -2.23 0.17
N LEU A 501 6.07 -3.22 -0.68
CA LEU A 501 7.08 -3.76 -1.61
C LEU A 501 7.52 -2.69 -2.63
N ASN A 502 6.58 -1.98 -3.25
CA ASN A 502 6.90 -0.88 -4.17
C ASN A 502 7.75 0.20 -3.50
N PHE A 503 7.37 0.61 -2.30
CA PHE A 503 8.12 1.58 -1.52
C PHE A 503 9.58 1.12 -1.24
N LEU A 504 9.77 -0.14 -0.87
CA LEU A 504 11.12 -0.70 -0.64
C LEU A 504 11.94 -0.78 -1.94
N CYS A 505 11.29 -1.08 -3.08
CA CYS A 505 11.92 -1.06 -4.40
C CYS A 505 12.39 0.34 -4.79
N GLU A 506 11.58 1.37 -4.53
CA GLU A 506 11.90 2.76 -4.86
C GLU A 506 13.02 3.32 -3.97
N GLN A 507 13.08 2.91 -2.71
CA GLN A 507 14.12 3.37 -1.79
C GLN A 507 15.51 2.82 -2.12
N GLY A 508 15.60 1.62 -2.71
CA GLY A 508 16.89 1.03 -3.11
C GLY A 508 17.89 0.78 -1.99
N GLU A 509 17.50 0.93 -0.72
CA GLU A 509 18.37 0.67 0.44
C GLU A 509 18.42 -0.82 0.76
N ILE A 510 19.20 -1.53 0.00
CA ILE A 510 19.49 -2.94 0.22
C ILE A 510 20.93 -3.00 0.71
N LEU A 511 21.11 -3.20 2.01
CA LEU A 511 22.42 -3.40 2.60
C LEU A 511 22.86 -4.84 2.29
N PRO A 512 24.08 -5.04 1.77
CA PRO A 512 24.63 -6.38 1.61
C PRO A 512 24.84 -7.01 3.00
N LEU A 513 24.45 -8.28 3.12
CA LEU A 513 24.71 -9.10 4.29
C LEU A 513 26.14 -9.66 4.27
N THR A 514 26.63 -10.10 5.42
CA THR A 514 27.89 -10.86 5.49
C THR A 514 27.70 -12.25 4.87
N GLU A 515 28.80 -12.90 4.46
CA GLU A 515 28.73 -14.24 3.84
C GLU A 515 28.00 -15.27 4.69
N ALA A 516 28.10 -15.17 6.02
CA ALA A 516 27.44 -16.06 6.96
C ALA A 516 25.92 -15.87 7.05
N GLU A 517 25.39 -14.75 6.57
CA GLU A 517 23.97 -14.36 6.63
C GLU A 517 23.24 -14.55 5.29
N ILE A 518 23.97 -14.88 4.21
CA ILE A 518 23.37 -15.12 2.89
C ILE A 518 22.46 -16.37 2.95
N GLY A 519 21.26 -16.26 2.38
CA GLY A 519 20.31 -17.37 2.30
C GLY A 519 20.81 -18.51 1.39
N LEU A 520 20.32 -19.72 1.63
CA LEU A 520 20.67 -20.91 0.88
C LEU A 520 19.65 -21.20 -0.24
N ILE A 521 20.11 -21.83 -1.31
CA ILE A 521 19.23 -22.38 -2.34
C ILE A 521 18.96 -23.87 -2.10
N ARG A 522 17.72 -24.29 -2.19
CA ARG A 522 17.24 -25.67 -2.05
C ARG A 522 16.40 -26.05 -3.25
N ASN A 523 16.81 -27.05 -4.00
CA ASN A 523 16.04 -27.50 -5.15
C ASN A 523 14.88 -28.40 -4.71
N LEU A 524 13.66 -28.06 -5.14
CA LEU A 524 12.44 -28.85 -4.91
C LEU A 524 11.97 -29.49 -6.23
N ASN A 525 12.85 -30.29 -6.83
CA ASN A 525 12.52 -31.04 -8.04
C ASN A 525 11.39 -32.04 -7.75
N GLY A 526 10.44 -32.18 -8.68
CA GLY A 526 9.32 -33.11 -8.55
C GLY A 526 8.10 -32.57 -7.79
N MET A 527 8.07 -31.29 -7.42
CA MET A 527 6.91 -30.72 -6.74
C MET A 527 5.65 -30.72 -7.63
N ASN A 528 5.81 -30.62 -8.95
CA ASN A 528 4.69 -30.79 -9.88
C ASN A 528 4.07 -32.19 -9.77
N ASP A 529 4.90 -33.25 -9.69
CA ASP A 529 4.41 -34.62 -9.54
C ASP A 529 3.65 -34.80 -8.21
N VAL A 530 4.13 -34.15 -7.14
CA VAL A 530 3.46 -34.18 -5.82
C VAL A 530 2.12 -33.44 -5.89
N TYR A 531 2.07 -32.29 -6.59
CA TYR A 531 0.84 -31.54 -6.78
C TYR A 531 -0.17 -32.31 -7.67
N GLU A 532 0.30 -32.92 -8.77
CA GLU A 532 -0.53 -33.79 -9.60
C GLU A 532 -1.07 -35.00 -8.80
N ALA A 533 -0.23 -35.62 -7.98
CA ALA A 533 -0.66 -36.73 -7.12
C ALA A 533 -1.71 -36.29 -6.09
N GLU A 534 -1.57 -35.09 -5.53
CA GLU A 534 -2.56 -34.50 -4.64
C GLU A 534 -3.89 -34.29 -5.36
N LEU A 535 -3.88 -33.65 -6.53
CA LEU A 535 -5.08 -33.49 -7.36
C LEU A 535 -5.70 -34.83 -7.73
N TRP A 536 -4.88 -35.82 -8.13
CA TRP A 536 -5.35 -37.17 -8.45
C TRP A 536 -6.04 -37.83 -7.27
N SER A 537 -5.50 -37.71 -6.07
CA SER A 537 -6.07 -38.31 -4.87
C SER A 537 -7.44 -37.76 -4.49
N GLN A 538 -7.71 -36.52 -4.90
CA GLN A 538 -8.91 -35.79 -4.55
C GLN A 538 -10.01 -35.88 -5.62
N MET A 539 -9.65 -36.23 -6.86
CA MET A 539 -10.62 -36.31 -7.96
C MET A 539 -11.39 -37.66 -7.94
N ALA A 540 -12.64 -37.60 -8.36
CA ALA A 540 -13.46 -38.80 -8.53
C ALA A 540 -13.15 -39.48 -9.88
N HIS A 541 -11.90 -39.93 -10.07
CA HIS A 541 -11.37 -40.42 -11.33
C HIS A 541 -12.17 -41.60 -11.90
N ASP A 542 -12.77 -42.48 -11.08
CA ASP A 542 -13.59 -43.60 -11.54
C ASP A 542 -14.87 -43.09 -12.21
N ARG A 543 -15.48 -42.05 -11.70
CA ARG A 543 -16.68 -41.46 -12.32
C ARG A 543 -16.40 -40.82 -13.69
N ILE A 544 -15.20 -40.17 -13.80
CA ILE A 544 -14.79 -39.62 -15.11
C ILE A 544 -14.54 -40.74 -16.11
N LYS A 545 -13.95 -41.87 -15.68
CA LYS A 545 -13.71 -43.03 -16.54
C LYS A 545 -15.00 -43.70 -17.06
N GLU A 546 -16.10 -43.64 -16.31
CA GLU A 546 -17.40 -44.18 -16.72
C GLU A 546 -17.96 -43.43 -17.95
N ASN A 547 -17.75 -42.15 -18.04
CA ASN A 547 -18.21 -41.29 -19.16
C ASN A 547 -17.22 -40.15 -19.41
N PRO A 548 -16.06 -40.45 -20.05
CA PRO A 548 -14.98 -39.49 -20.21
C PRO A 548 -15.33 -38.40 -21.24
N PRO A 549 -15.27 -37.12 -20.87
CA PRO A 549 -15.54 -36.01 -21.78
C PRO A 549 -14.43 -35.80 -22.83
N ARG A 550 -14.83 -35.24 -23.95
CA ARG A 550 -13.92 -34.67 -24.96
C ARG A 550 -13.75 -33.20 -24.67
N VAL A 551 -12.55 -32.81 -24.25
CA VAL A 551 -12.26 -31.46 -23.76
C VAL A 551 -11.43 -30.69 -24.76
N LEU A 552 -11.89 -29.50 -25.12
CA LEU A 552 -11.09 -28.50 -25.81
C LEU A 552 -10.52 -27.55 -24.72
N LEU A 553 -9.21 -27.50 -24.57
CA LEU A 553 -8.54 -26.78 -23.48
C LEU A 553 -7.74 -25.60 -24.02
N ASN A 554 -7.99 -24.43 -23.46
CA ASN A 554 -7.16 -23.24 -23.62
C ASN A 554 -6.70 -22.78 -22.25
N ALA A 555 -5.44 -22.98 -21.93
CA ALA A 555 -4.86 -22.63 -20.62
C ALA A 555 -3.37 -22.32 -20.78
N PRO A 556 -2.75 -21.61 -19.83
CA PRO A 556 -1.31 -21.48 -19.79
C PRO A 556 -0.64 -22.86 -19.81
N LYS A 557 0.54 -22.95 -20.42
CA LYS A 557 1.16 -24.23 -20.79
C LYS A 557 1.27 -25.23 -19.63
N ARG A 558 1.67 -24.77 -18.44
CA ARG A 558 1.89 -25.67 -17.29
C ARG A 558 0.60 -26.19 -16.69
N GLU A 559 -0.38 -25.33 -16.59
CA GLU A 559 -1.73 -25.66 -16.19
C GLU A 559 -2.36 -26.64 -17.18
N ALA A 560 -2.20 -26.39 -18.48
CA ALA A 560 -2.66 -27.27 -19.54
C ALA A 560 -1.98 -28.65 -19.48
N ASP A 561 -0.67 -28.72 -19.21
CA ASP A 561 0.08 -29.97 -19.06
C ASP A 561 -0.50 -30.82 -17.90
N ILE A 562 -0.75 -30.19 -16.74
CA ILE A 562 -1.31 -30.87 -15.55
C ILE A 562 -2.73 -31.37 -15.82
N ILE A 563 -3.61 -30.50 -16.31
CA ILE A 563 -5.02 -30.86 -16.60
C ILE A 563 -5.08 -31.98 -17.62
N SER A 564 -4.32 -31.84 -18.72
CA SER A 564 -4.29 -32.87 -19.78
C SER A 564 -3.79 -34.21 -19.27
N THR A 565 -2.71 -34.22 -18.48
CA THR A 565 -2.14 -35.45 -17.91
C THR A 565 -3.17 -36.19 -17.07
N LEU A 566 -3.87 -35.49 -16.18
CA LEU A 566 -4.84 -36.09 -15.28
C LEU A 566 -6.10 -36.56 -16.01
N LEU A 567 -6.62 -35.78 -16.93
CA LEU A 567 -7.82 -36.13 -17.69
C LEU A 567 -7.57 -37.31 -18.69
N ILE A 568 -6.40 -37.32 -19.34
CA ILE A 568 -6.02 -38.45 -20.25
C ILE A 568 -5.88 -39.75 -19.45
N LYS A 569 -5.33 -39.75 -18.24
CA LYS A 569 -5.30 -40.90 -17.33
C LYS A 569 -6.72 -41.44 -16.97
N CYS A 570 -7.73 -40.58 -17.05
CA CYS A 570 -9.15 -40.95 -16.90
C CYS A 570 -9.84 -41.36 -18.20
N GLY A 571 -9.13 -41.42 -19.34
CA GLY A 571 -9.70 -41.81 -20.65
C GLY A 571 -10.32 -40.64 -21.42
N CYS A 572 -10.20 -39.41 -20.95
CA CYS A 572 -10.67 -38.23 -21.68
C CYS A 572 -9.84 -37.96 -22.95
N THR A 573 -10.46 -37.40 -23.98
CA THR A 573 -9.76 -36.83 -25.13
C THR A 573 -9.55 -35.36 -24.90
N VAL A 574 -8.31 -34.91 -24.78
CA VAL A 574 -7.98 -33.50 -24.56
C VAL A 574 -7.28 -32.95 -25.80
N MET A 575 -7.78 -31.83 -26.27
CA MET A 575 -7.23 -31.08 -27.39
C MET A 575 -6.94 -29.66 -26.93
N THR A 576 -5.82 -29.10 -27.31
CA THR A 576 -5.43 -27.72 -26.97
C THR A 576 -5.77 -26.77 -28.10
N SER A 577 -6.18 -25.55 -27.74
CA SER A 577 -6.49 -24.47 -28.69
C SER A 577 -6.05 -23.12 -28.11
N ASP A 578 -5.51 -22.26 -28.95
CA ASP A 578 -5.12 -20.88 -28.57
C ASP A 578 -6.20 -19.84 -28.93
N SER A 579 -7.37 -20.29 -29.40
CA SER A 579 -8.45 -19.37 -29.82
C SER A 579 -9.22 -18.84 -28.61
N GLU A 580 -9.40 -17.54 -28.57
CA GLU A 580 -10.24 -16.84 -27.56
C GLU A 580 -11.55 -16.29 -28.20
N ASN A 581 -11.69 -16.37 -29.53
CA ASN A 581 -12.87 -15.86 -30.21
C ASN A 581 -14.04 -16.86 -30.06
N PRO A 582 -15.18 -16.49 -29.43
CA PRO A 582 -16.30 -17.39 -29.21
C PRO A 582 -16.83 -18.07 -30.46
N GLN A 583 -16.90 -17.38 -31.59
CA GLN A 583 -17.41 -17.94 -32.85
C GLN A 583 -16.50 -19.03 -33.36
N SER A 584 -15.19 -18.83 -33.32
CA SER A 584 -14.18 -19.83 -33.68
C SER A 584 -14.20 -21.03 -32.73
N ILE A 585 -14.53 -20.80 -31.44
CA ILE A 585 -14.61 -21.84 -30.42
C ILE A 585 -15.80 -22.77 -30.68
N TYR A 586 -16.98 -22.26 -31.00
CA TYR A 586 -18.13 -23.07 -31.36
C TYR A 586 -17.87 -23.93 -32.61
N GLU A 587 -17.17 -23.36 -33.62
CA GLU A 587 -16.75 -24.10 -34.80
C GLU A 587 -15.76 -25.22 -34.42
N LEU A 588 -14.76 -24.93 -33.61
CA LEU A 588 -13.77 -25.92 -33.14
C LEU A 588 -14.43 -27.01 -32.29
N MET A 589 -15.34 -26.66 -31.38
CA MET A 589 -16.09 -27.65 -30.59
C MET A 589 -16.91 -28.57 -31.49
N SER A 590 -17.57 -28.05 -32.52
CA SER A 590 -18.34 -28.83 -33.49
C SER A 590 -17.44 -29.77 -34.33
N VAL A 591 -16.35 -29.25 -34.88
CA VAL A 591 -15.40 -30.02 -35.68
C VAL A 591 -14.78 -31.18 -34.89
N HIS A 592 -14.38 -30.90 -33.64
CA HIS A 592 -13.74 -31.87 -32.76
C HIS A 592 -14.73 -32.68 -31.92
N ARG A 593 -16.02 -32.41 -32.02
CA ARG A 593 -17.09 -33.00 -31.22
C ARG A 593 -16.76 -32.90 -29.73
N ALA A 594 -16.27 -31.70 -29.30
CA ALA A 594 -15.91 -31.47 -27.93
C ALA A 594 -17.18 -31.27 -27.05
N ASP A 595 -17.19 -31.91 -25.89
CA ASP A 595 -18.26 -31.86 -24.92
C ASP A 595 -18.11 -30.65 -24.00
N LEU A 596 -16.86 -30.18 -23.79
CA LEU A 596 -16.48 -29.06 -22.93
C LEU A 596 -15.39 -28.25 -23.65
N TRP A 597 -15.54 -26.94 -23.61
CA TRP A 597 -14.41 -26.02 -23.77
C TRP A 597 -14.08 -25.41 -22.40
N ILE A 598 -12.81 -25.54 -22.03
CA ILE A 598 -12.26 -25.02 -20.76
C ILE A 598 -11.24 -23.95 -21.10
N TYR A 599 -11.43 -22.75 -20.56
CA TYR A 599 -10.54 -21.61 -20.74
C TYR A 599 -10.09 -21.05 -19.39
N ILE A 600 -8.78 -21.03 -19.18
CA ILE A 600 -8.15 -20.38 -18.02
C ILE A 600 -7.53 -19.08 -18.53
N ASP A 601 -8.04 -17.94 -18.04
CA ASP A 601 -7.57 -16.63 -18.45
C ASP A 601 -6.27 -16.22 -17.73
N ASN A 602 -5.70 -15.06 -18.12
CA ASN A 602 -4.46 -14.53 -17.53
C ASN A 602 -4.58 -14.13 -16.04
N ALA A 603 -5.80 -14.05 -15.51
CA ALA A 603 -6.07 -13.81 -14.10
C ALA A 603 -6.35 -15.10 -13.31
N ASP A 604 -6.09 -16.27 -13.90
CA ASP A 604 -6.34 -17.61 -13.38
C ASP A 604 -7.83 -17.91 -13.15
N ASN A 605 -8.75 -17.20 -13.83
CA ASN A 605 -10.17 -17.51 -13.77
C ASN A 605 -10.52 -18.62 -14.75
N LEU A 606 -11.33 -19.57 -14.28
CA LEU A 606 -11.88 -20.63 -15.11
C LEU A 606 -13.15 -20.12 -15.82
N ASN A 607 -13.19 -20.28 -17.13
CA ASN A 607 -14.36 -20.09 -17.95
C ASN A 607 -14.69 -21.41 -18.67
N LEU A 608 -15.96 -21.71 -18.85
CA LEU A 608 -16.40 -22.99 -19.40
C LEU A 608 -17.54 -22.78 -20.38
N LEU A 609 -17.49 -23.53 -21.50
CA LEU A 609 -18.55 -23.55 -22.50
C LEU A 609 -19.00 -25.00 -22.73
N LEU A 610 -20.33 -25.19 -22.70
CA LEU A 610 -20.99 -26.42 -23.12
C LEU A 610 -21.60 -26.24 -24.52
N PRO A 611 -21.78 -27.28 -25.30
CA PRO A 611 -22.59 -27.23 -26.53
C PRO A 611 -23.98 -26.65 -26.19
N ASP A 612 -24.46 -25.74 -27.01
CA ASP A 612 -25.77 -25.12 -26.89
C ASP A 612 -26.02 -24.37 -25.54
N SER A 613 -25.01 -23.82 -24.92
CA SER A 613 -25.14 -23.00 -23.71
C SER A 613 -24.35 -21.69 -23.82
N ASP A 614 -24.68 -20.74 -22.96
CA ASP A 614 -23.85 -19.56 -22.75
C ASP A 614 -22.57 -19.94 -22.00
N MET A 615 -21.54 -19.10 -22.10
CA MET A 615 -20.28 -19.30 -21.40
C MET A 615 -20.47 -19.09 -19.89
N ALA A 616 -20.25 -20.14 -19.10
CA ALA A 616 -20.21 -20.06 -17.65
C ALA A 616 -18.87 -19.47 -17.18
N ARG A 617 -18.95 -18.42 -16.37
CA ARG A 617 -17.79 -17.71 -15.79
C ARG A 617 -17.46 -18.25 -14.39
N GLN A 618 -16.29 -17.89 -13.89
CA GLN A 618 -15.80 -18.32 -12.57
C GLN A 618 -16.83 -18.19 -11.44
N ASP A 619 -17.58 -17.09 -11.37
CA ASP A 619 -18.59 -16.89 -10.31
C ASP A 619 -19.77 -17.86 -10.42
N GLU A 620 -20.23 -18.18 -11.63
CA GLU A 620 -21.26 -19.21 -11.89
C GLU A 620 -20.75 -20.60 -11.52
N LEU A 621 -19.52 -20.92 -11.91
CA LEU A 621 -18.88 -22.18 -11.58
C LEU A 621 -18.70 -22.33 -10.07
N ASN A 622 -18.26 -21.28 -9.39
CA ASN A 622 -18.17 -21.27 -7.92
C ASN A 622 -19.54 -21.55 -7.28
N ALA A 623 -20.63 -20.93 -7.78
CA ALA A 623 -21.97 -21.17 -7.30
C ALA A 623 -22.43 -22.62 -7.58
N ALA A 624 -22.17 -23.15 -8.76
CA ALA A 624 -22.50 -24.54 -9.12
C ALA A 624 -21.74 -25.55 -8.25
N PHE A 625 -20.44 -25.33 -8.01
CA PHE A 625 -19.64 -26.20 -7.14
C PHE A 625 -20.11 -26.12 -5.69
N ALA A 626 -20.46 -24.93 -5.19
CA ALA A 626 -21.03 -24.75 -3.87
C ALA A 626 -22.38 -25.48 -3.73
N LEU A 627 -23.28 -25.35 -4.73
CA LEU A 627 -24.56 -26.05 -4.75
C LEU A 627 -24.36 -27.57 -4.73
N ASN A 628 -23.41 -28.10 -5.52
CA ASN A 628 -23.08 -29.51 -5.51
C ASN A 628 -22.62 -30.00 -4.14
N ARG A 629 -21.88 -29.20 -3.38
CA ARG A 629 -21.47 -29.54 -1.99
C ARG A 629 -22.63 -29.48 -1.03
N ILE A 630 -23.52 -28.48 -1.11
CA ILE A 630 -24.73 -28.38 -0.27
C ILE A 630 -25.61 -29.62 -0.43
N GLU A 631 -25.75 -30.14 -1.66
CA GLU A 631 -26.54 -31.36 -1.92
C GLU A 631 -25.91 -32.62 -1.32
N GLN A 632 -24.61 -32.61 -1.04
CA GLN A 632 -23.89 -33.71 -0.41
C GLN A 632 -23.83 -33.59 1.13
N ASP A 633 -23.74 -32.35 1.63
CA ASP A 633 -23.68 -32.05 3.07
C ASP A 633 -24.47 -30.76 3.35
N SER A 634 -25.50 -30.84 4.19
CA SER A 634 -26.41 -29.74 4.48
C SER A 634 -25.85 -28.65 5.42
N ALA A 635 -24.66 -28.83 6.00
CA ALA A 635 -24.08 -27.90 6.96
C ALA A 635 -22.77 -27.26 6.46
N VAL A 636 -22.77 -26.76 5.25
CA VAL A 636 -21.56 -26.22 4.61
C VAL A 636 -21.48 -24.69 4.73
N SER A 637 -20.30 -24.20 5.09
CA SER A 637 -19.99 -22.77 5.10
C SER A 637 -19.00 -22.44 3.97
N PHE A 638 -19.28 -21.41 3.19
CA PHE A 638 -18.43 -20.97 2.10
C PHE A 638 -17.87 -19.58 2.34
N ILE A 639 -16.64 -19.35 1.91
CA ILE A 639 -16.02 -18.03 1.90
C ILE A 639 -15.85 -17.60 0.45
N MET A 640 -16.73 -16.71 0.00
CA MET A 640 -16.82 -16.27 -1.38
C MET A 640 -16.23 -14.87 -1.56
N PRO A 641 -15.81 -14.49 -2.77
CA PRO A 641 -15.34 -13.13 -3.03
C PRO A 641 -16.44 -12.10 -2.83
N PHE A 642 -16.09 -10.91 -2.35
CA PHE A 642 -17.04 -9.80 -2.21
C PHE A 642 -17.72 -9.41 -3.52
N SER A 643 -17.02 -9.59 -4.64
CA SER A 643 -17.55 -9.33 -6.00
C SER A 643 -18.61 -10.34 -6.45
N MET A 644 -18.79 -11.45 -5.74
CA MET A 644 -19.75 -12.48 -6.15
C MET A 644 -21.16 -11.90 -6.33
N PRO A 645 -21.87 -12.24 -7.43
CA PRO A 645 -23.21 -11.76 -7.71
C PRO A 645 -24.20 -12.08 -6.59
N VAL A 646 -25.01 -11.10 -6.22
CA VAL A 646 -26.00 -11.23 -5.14
C VAL A 646 -26.96 -12.40 -5.32
N PRO A 647 -27.52 -12.67 -6.53
CA PRO A 647 -28.39 -13.81 -6.75
C PRO A 647 -27.78 -15.14 -6.34
N TYR A 648 -26.49 -15.35 -6.59
CA TYR A 648 -25.82 -16.59 -6.20
C TYR A 648 -25.67 -16.70 -4.68
N ILE A 649 -25.33 -15.59 -4.01
CA ILE A 649 -25.20 -15.56 -2.56
C ILE A 649 -26.54 -15.87 -1.89
N GLU A 650 -27.60 -15.24 -2.34
CA GLU A 650 -28.96 -15.44 -1.79
C GLU A 650 -29.44 -16.87 -2.04
N PHE A 651 -29.28 -17.35 -3.26
CA PHE A 651 -29.65 -18.72 -3.63
C PHE A 651 -28.93 -19.78 -2.77
N LEU A 652 -27.62 -19.63 -2.56
CA LEU A 652 -26.85 -20.56 -1.72
C LEU A 652 -27.31 -20.50 -0.25
N ARG A 653 -27.64 -19.31 0.26
CA ARG A 653 -28.19 -19.14 1.61
C ARG A 653 -29.59 -19.76 1.76
N GLU A 654 -30.45 -19.61 0.76
CA GLU A 654 -31.77 -20.27 0.72
C GLU A 654 -31.64 -21.80 0.71
N LYS A 655 -30.58 -22.34 0.10
CA LYS A 655 -30.26 -23.77 0.14
C LYS A 655 -29.63 -24.23 1.45
N GLY A 656 -29.45 -23.32 2.42
CA GLY A 656 -28.99 -23.65 3.78
C GLY A 656 -27.49 -23.43 4.01
N ALA A 657 -26.76 -22.84 3.06
CA ALA A 657 -25.34 -22.57 3.24
C ALA A 657 -25.08 -21.29 4.07
N ASP A 658 -24.05 -21.33 4.92
CA ASP A 658 -23.47 -20.12 5.52
C ASP A 658 -22.47 -19.50 4.54
N VAL A 659 -22.83 -18.39 3.91
CA VAL A 659 -21.96 -17.70 2.94
C VAL A 659 -21.38 -16.44 3.57
N VAL A 660 -20.06 -16.44 3.76
CA VAL A 660 -19.26 -15.32 4.26
C VAL A 660 -18.51 -14.69 3.07
N LEU A 661 -18.52 -13.36 2.99
CA LEU A 661 -17.78 -12.64 1.98
C LEU A 661 -16.40 -12.20 2.51
N ALA A 662 -15.38 -12.40 1.71
CA ALA A 662 -14.02 -11.96 2.00
C ALA A 662 -13.53 -10.98 0.94
N HIS A 663 -12.66 -10.07 1.35
CA HIS A 663 -12.24 -8.97 0.53
C HIS A 663 -11.03 -9.30 -0.35
N ASP A 664 -10.17 -10.20 0.06
CA ASP A 664 -9.03 -10.64 -0.74
C ASP A 664 -8.84 -12.17 -0.73
N ALA A 665 -8.00 -12.64 -1.67
CA ALA A 665 -7.73 -14.07 -1.82
C ALA A 665 -6.99 -14.67 -0.60
N SER A 666 -6.13 -13.90 0.06
CA SER A 666 -5.39 -14.35 1.25
C SER A 666 -6.34 -14.56 2.44
N GLU A 667 -7.22 -13.60 2.70
CA GLU A 667 -8.26 -13.71 3.73
C GLU A 667 -9.20 -14.88 3.43
N ARG A 668 -9.65 -15.00 2.18
CA ARG A 668 -10.49 -16.13 1.73
C ARG A 668 -9.84 -17.46 2.07
N ARG A 669 -8.58 -17.63 1.73
CA ARG A 669 -7.86 -18.89 1.92
C ARG A 669 -7.56 -19.17 3.41
N LYS A 670 -7.14 -18.19 4.17
CA LYS A 670 -6.93 -18.33 5.64
C LYS A 670 -8.20 -18.78 6.37
N ARG A 671 -9.35 -18.18 6.03
CA ARG A 671 -10.63 -18.52 6.65
C ARG A 671 -11.15 -19.88 6.20
N SER A 672 -10.91 -20.29 4.95
CA SER A 672 -11.34 -21.61 4.46
C SER A 672 -10.62 -22.76 5.18
N HIS A 673 -9.32 -22.60 5.49
CA HIS A 673 -8.57 -23.58 6.25
C HIS A 673 -9.03 -23.76 7.71
N LEU A 674 -9.64 -22.74 8.30
CA LEU A 674 -10.14 -22.81 9.68
C LEU A 674 -11.47 -23.58 9.78
N LYS A 675 -12.20 -23.74 8.67
CA LYS A 675 -13.54 -24.36 8.66
C LYS A 675 -13.60 -25.73 7.98
N ASP A 676 -12.70 -26.03 7.06
CA ASP A 676 -12.67 -27.28 6.30
C ASP A 676 -11.32 -27.97 6.40
N ASN A 677 -11.32 -29.22 6.87
CA ASN A 677 -10.16 -30.13 6.80
C ASN A 677 -9.91 -30.67 5.37
N ASN A 678 -10.64 -30.18 4.36
CA ASN A 678 -10.51 -30.63 2.98
C ASN A 678 -9.76 -29.58 2.16
N PRO A 679 -8.55 -29.89 1.67
CA PRO A 679 -7.71 -28.96 0.91
C PRO A 679 -8.17 -28.72 -0.54
N MET A 680 -9.31 -29.26 -0.95
CA MET A 680 -9.84 -29.10 -2.31
C MET A 680 -10.18 -27.66 -2.61
N ASN A 681 -9.54 -27.23 -3.62
CA ASN A 681 -9.44 -25.82 -3.95
C ASN A 681 -10.06 -25.50 -5.30
N GLU A 682 -11.17 -26.18 -5.66
CA GLU A 682 -11.94 -25.86 -6.86
C GLU A 682 -12.41 -24.38 -6.89
N PHE A 683 -12.38 -23.73 -5.74
CA PHE A 683 -12.67 -22.30 -5.59
C PHE A 683 -11.43 -21.38 -5.71
N PHE A 684 -10.22 -21.96 -5.79
CA PHE A 684 -8.97 -21.20 -5.75
C PHE A 684 -7.95 -21.61 -6.80
N GLU A 685 -8.03 -22.85 -7.28
CA GLU A 685 -7.06 -23.45 -8.22
C GLU A 685 -7.77 -23.82 -9.50
N PRO A 686 -7.41 -23.19 -10.62
CA PRO A 686 -8.11 -23.41 -11.89
C PRO A 686 -8.01 -24.86 -12.37
N GLU A 687 -6.92 -25.57 -12.07
CA GLU A 687 -6.76 -26.98 -12.41
C GLU A 687 -7.77 -27.87 -11.66
N ALA A 688 -7.92 -27.64 -10.35
CA ALA A 688 -8.90 -28.35 -9.54
C ALA A 688 -10.33 -28.06 -9.99
N ALA A 689 -10.62 -26.80 -10.34
CA ALA A 689 -11.91 -26.36 -10.88
C ALA A 689 -12.21 -27.02 -12.23
N ALA A 690 -11.24 -27.09 -13.15
CA ALA A 690 -11.37 -27.74 -14.44
C ALA A 690 -11.66 -29.26 -14.31
N ILE A 691 -10.94 -29.93 -13.42
CA ILE A 691 -11.15 -31.36 -13.11
C ILE A 691 -12.54 -31.57 -12.52
N LYS A 692 -12.96 -30.70 -11.59
CA LYS A 692 -14.29 -30.76 -10.97
C LYS A 692 -15.41 -30.57 -11.98
N ALA A 693 -15.24 -29.66 -12.94
CA ALA A 693 -16.19 -29.49 -14.03
C ALA A 693 -16.32 -30.76 -14.89
N CYS A 694 -15.21 -31.40 -15.23
CA CYS A 694 -15.22 -32.69 -15.97
C CYS A 694 -15.90 -33.81 -15.16
N GLU A 695 -15.65 -33.91 -13.86
CA GLU A 695 -16.31 -34.85 -12.95
C GLU A 695 -17.83 -34.68 -12.97
N LEU A 696 -18.30 -33.45 -12.78
CA LEU A 696 -19.72 -33.13 -12.76
C LEU A 696 -20.37 -33.36 -14.15
N TRP A 697 -19.65 -33.07 -15.22
CA TRP A 697 -20.14 -33.37 -16.57
C TRP A 697 -20.32 -34.88 -16.77
N SER A 698 -19.33 -35.69 -16.39
CA SER A 698 -19.37 -37.14 -16.51
C SER A 698 -20.57 -37.74 -15.75
N GLN A 699 -20.97 -37.12 -14.66
CA GLN A 699 -22.16 -37.48 -13.87
C GLN A 699 -23.47 -36.98 -14.48
N GLY A 700 -23.44 -36.23 -15.58
CA GLY A 700 -24.62 -35.56 -16.15
C GLY A 700 -25.17 -34.41 -15.28
N ARG A 701 -24.39 -33.95 -14.27
CA ARG A 701 -24.87 -32.97 -13.29
C ARG A 701 -24.46 -31.53 -13.61
N LEU A 702 -23.40 -31.31 -14.36
CA LEU A 702 -22.84 -29.96 -14.57
C LEU A 702 -23.87 -29.00 -15.15
N LYS A 703 -24.54 -29.42 -16.25
CA LYS A 703 -25.56 -28.60 -16.91
C LYS A 703 -26.76 -28.34 -15.99
N SER A 704 -27.26 -29.37 -15.29
CA SER A 704 -28.38 -29.22 -14.37
C SER A 704 -28.08 -28.29 -13.19
N LEU A 705 -26.83 -28.29 -12.68
CA LEU A 705 -26.41 -27.35 -11.62
C LEU A 705 -26.37 -25.92 -12.16
N LEU A 706 -25.76 -25.71 -13.34
CA LEU A 706 -25.70 -24.37 -13.96
C LEU A 706 -27.11 -23.85 -14.30
N ASP A 707 -27.96 -24.69 -14.90
CA ASP A 707 -29.34 -24.31 -15.25
C ASP A 707 -30.22 -24.01 -14.02
N SER A 708 -29.89 -24.56 -12.85
CA SER A 708 -30.61 -24.31 -11.59
C SER A 708 -30.22 -22.97 -10.91
N LEU A 709 -29.11 -22.36 -11.33
CA LEU A 709 -28.68 -21.10 -10.78
C LEU A 709 -29.59 -19.95 -11.25
N PRO A 710 -29.86 -18.97 -10.40
CA PRO A 710 -30.56 -17.77 -10.82
C PRO A 710 -29.72 -17.03 -11.88
N LYS A 711 -30.39 -16.45 -12.87
CA LYS A 711 -29.68 -15.65 -13.88
C LYS A 711 -29.15 -14.36 -13.24
N ALA A 712 -27.90 -14.04 -13.51
CA ALA A 712 -27.24 -12.82 -13.08
C ALA A 712 -26.59 -12.14 -14.30
N TYR A 713 -27.06 -10.96 -14.63
CA TYR A 713 -26.51 -10.14 -15.71
C TYR A 713 -25.61 -9.08 -15.11
N ILE A 714 -24.38 -9.01 -15.58
CA ILE A 714 -23.35 -8.12 -15.02
C ILE A 714 -22.83 -7.20 -16.11
N LYS A 715 -22.80 -5.91 -15.81
CA LYS A 715 -22.14 -4.89 -16.64
C LYS A 715 -21.08 -4.17 -15.83
N GLU A 716 -19.91 -4.03 -16.41
CA GLU A 716 -18.76 -3.38 -15.78
C GLU A 716 -18.30 -2.17 -16.58
N THR A 717 -17.91 -1.10 -15.88
CA THR A 717 -17.29 0.08 -16.47
C THR A 717 -16.36 0.76 -15.48
N SER A 718 -15.45 1.61 -15.98
CA SER A 718 -14.54 2.40 -15.15
C SER A 718 -14.77 3.89 -15.37
N ILE A 719 -14.78 4.65 -14.29
CA ILE A 719 -15.00 6.10 -14.30
C ILE A 719 -13.78 6.81 -13.77
N GLY A 720 -13.14 7.61 -14.62
CA GLY A 720 -11.95 8.38 -14.25
C GLY A 720 -12.20 9.25 -13.02
N CYS A 721 -11.42 9.04 -11.96
CA CYS A 721 -11.55 9.72 -10.68
C CYS A 721 -10.16 9.87 -10.07
N SER A 722 -9.76 11.08 -9.65
CA SER A 722 -8.46 11.25 -9.01
C SER A 722 -8.38 10.43 -7.72
N TRP A 723 -7.20 9.93 -7.37
CA TRP A 723 -6.99 9.17 -6.13
C TRP A 723 -7.49 9.93 -4.88
N LYS A 724 -7.38 11.27 -4.88
CA LYS A 724 -7.87 12.12 -3.79
C LYS A 724 -9.40 12.12 -3.67
N ASP A 725 -10.09 11.96 -4.79
CA ASP A 725 -11.56 12.02 -4.85
C ASP A 725 -12.23 10.66 -4.60
N VAL A 726 -11.54 9.55 -4.81
CA VAL A 726 -12.13 8.21 -4.68
C VAL A 726 -12.76 8.00 -3.30
N GLY A 727 -12.01 8.28 -2.22
CA GLY A 727 -12.53 8.15 -0.85
C GLY A 727 -13.76 9.03 -0.59
N ARG A 728 -13.77 10.26 -1.12
CA ARG A 728 -14.91 11.17 -1.02
C ARG A 728 -16.12 10.64 -1.80
N VAL A 729 -15.90 10.11 -3.00
CA VAL A 729 -16.97 9.52 -3.83
C VAL A 729 -17.60 8.32 -3.13
N LEU A 730 -16.79 7.42 -2.56
CA LEU A 730 -17.29 6.25 -1.82
C LEU A 730 -18.09 6.67 -0.58
N ARG A 731 -17.63 7.66 0.20
CA ARG A 731 -18.39 8.21 1.34
C ARG A 731 -19.72 8.82 0.91
N SER A 732 -19.69 9.68 -0.13
CA SER A 732 -20.90 10.29 -0.65
C SER A 732 -21.93 9.28 -1.14
N LEU A 733 -21.48 8.13 -1.66
CA LEU A 733 -22.39 7.04 -2.02
C LEU A 733 -23.08 6.46 -0.79
N VAL A 734 -22.33 6.18 0.27
CA VAL A 734 -22.89 5.65 1.53
C VAL A 734 -23.88 6.65 2.14
N ASP A 735 -23.54 7.94 2.17
CA ASP A 735 -24.36 8.98 2.77
C ASP A 735 -25.66 9.28 1.99
N THR A 736 -25.65 9.05 0.68
CA THR A 736 -26.78 9.40 -0.20
C THR A 736 -27.72 8.26 -0.52
N GLU A 737 -27.38 7.02 -0.16
CA GLU A 737 -28.25 5.86 -0.33
C GLU A 737 -29.16 5.67 0.90
N HIS A 738 -30.41 6.09 0.76
CA HIS A 738 -31.43 5.88 1.78
C HIS A 738 -32.34 4.71 1.39
N GLY A 739 -32.46 3.72 2.26
CA GLY A 739 -33.35 2.57 2.06
C GLY A 739 -32.77 1.37 1.32
N ALA A 740 -31.53 1.43 0.85
CA ALA A 740 -30.80 0.30 0.29
C ALA A 740 -29.94 -0.40 1.36
N SER A 741 -29.73 -1.70 1.22
CA SER A 741 -28.75 -2.42 2.04
C SER A 741 -27.35 -2.14 1.53
N ILE A 742 -26.48 -1.59 2.39
CA ILE A 742 -25.12 -1.21 2.03
C ILE A 742 -24.14 -2.11 2.76
N GLU A 743 -23.22 -2.69 2.03
CA GLU A 743 -22.09 -3.44 2.56
C GLU A 743 -20.78 -2.73 2.17
N THR A 744 -19.85 -2.61 3.13
CA THR A 744 -18.59 -1.87 2.97
C THR A 744 -17.41 -2.74 3.38
N VAL A 745 -17.10 -3.77 2.57
CA VAL A 745 -15.98 -4.70 2.81
C VAL A 745 -14.81 -4.40 1.87
N ASP A 746 -15.05 -4.42 0.55
CA ASP A 746 -14.08 -4.07 -0.50
C ASP A 746 -14.72 -3.06 -1.46
N GLY A 747 -14.82 -1.79 -1.00
CA GLY A 747 -15.60 -0.76 -1.65
C GLY A 747 -17.02 -0.67 -1.10
N VAL A 748 -17.96 -0.19 -1.90
CA VAL A 748 -19.37 -0.01 -1.54
C VAL A 748 -20.23 -0.92 -2.39
N LYS A 749 -20.90 -1.89 -1.78
CA LYS A 749 -21.91 -2.74 -2.42
C LYS A 749 -23.30 -2.30 -1.96
N ILE A 750 -24.10 -1.87 -2.90
CA ILE A 750 -25.44 -1.37 -2.71
C ILE A 750 -26.42 -2.39 -3.29
N ARG A 751 -27.38 -2.83 -2.50
CA ARG A 751 -28.44 -3.73 -2.94
C ARG A 751 -29.77 -3.01 -2.99
N SER A 752 -30.50 -3.21 -4.06
CA SER A 752 -31.87 -2.73 -4.27
C SER A 752 -32.75 -3.88 -4.77
N ASP A 753 -34.07 -3.66 -4.83
CA ASP A 753 -35.02 -4.64 -5.35
C ASP A 753 -34.79 -4.98 -6.83
N THR A 754 -34.15 -4.08 -7.58
CA THR A 754 -33.89 -4.25 -9.02
C THR A 754 -32.52 -4.85 -9.34
N GLY A 755 -31.58 -4.86 -8.36
CA GLY A 755 -30.25 -5.39 -8.57
C GLY A 755 -29.23 -4.90 -7.54
N TRP A 756 -27.97 -4.99 -7.88
CA TRP A 756 -26.86 -4.57 -7.00
C TRP A 756 -25.83 -3.77 -7.77
N VAL A 757 -25.12 -2.94 -7.05
CA VAL A 757 -24.04 -2.11 -7.59
C VAL A 757 -22.85 -2.22 -6.67
N ILE A 758 -21.66 -2.47 -7.22
CA ILE A 758 -20.39 -2.43 -6.50
C ILE A 758 -19.56 -1.28 -7.07
N VAL A 759 -19.13 -0.37 -6.21
CA VAL A 759 -18.19 0.69 -6.56
C VAL A 759 -16.95 0.50 -5.73
N LYS A 760 -15.84 0.27 -6.41
CA LYS A 760 -14.54 0.13 -5.77
C LYS A 760 -13.45 0.90 -6.50
N PRO A 761 -12.33 1.23 -5.84
CA PRO A 761 -11.18 1.80 -6.51
C PRO A 761 -10.69 0.88 -7.63
N ASN A 762 -10.16 1.46 -8.70
CA ASN A 762 -9.36 0.70 -9.66
C ASN A 762 -7.90 0.76 -9.19
N ASP A 763 -7.23 -0.39 -9.04
CA ASP A 763 -5.86 -0.43 -8.52
C ASP A 763 -4.79 -0.09 -9.57
N GLU A 764 -5.12 -0.14 -10.87
CA GLU A 764 -4.19 0.08 -11.96
C GLU A 764 -4.10 1.56 -12.39
N PHE A 765 -5.22 2.27 -12.38
CA PHE A 765 -5.27 3.67 -12.79
C PHE A 765 -6.30 4.47 -11.98
N ALA A 766 -6.15 5.79 -11.98
CA ALA A 766 -6.99 6.69 -11.20
C ALA A 766 -8.45 6.70 -11.68
N ALA A 767 -9.24 5.73 -11.20
CA ALA A 767 -10.65 5.54 -11.52
C ALA A 767 -11.41 4.83 -10.40
N CYS A 768 -12.74 4.93 -10.45
CA CYS A 768 -13.64 4.02 -9.75
C CYS A 768 -14.12 2.94 -10.71
N ARG A 769 -13.96 1.68 -10.34
CA ARG A 769 -14.53 0.52 -11.03
C ARG A 769 -15.97 0.37 -10.57
N LEU A 770 -16.88 0.34 -11.51
CA LEU A 770 -18.32 0.20 -11.29
C LEU A 770 -18.76 -1.13 -11.87
N ILE A 771 -19.30 -2.00 -11.03
CA ILE A 771 -19.87 -3.30 -11.40
C ILE A 771 -21.35 -3.25 -11.04
N CYS A 772 -22.21 -3.35 -12.03
CA CYS A 772 -23.66 -3.36 -11.87
C CYS A 772 -24.22 -4.72 -12.26
N GLY A 773 -25.13 -5.24 -11.48
CA GLY A 773 -25.73 -6.51 -11.76
C GLY A 773 -27.22 -6.53 -11.43
N SER A 774 -27.98 -7.37 -12.15
CA SER A 774 -29.41 -7.57 -11.95
C SER A 774 -29.81 -8.98 -12.39
N TYR A 775 -31.04 -9.34 -12.05
CA TYR A 775 -31.74 -10.52 -12.57
C TYR A 775 -32.19 -10.36 -14.02
N ASN A 776 -32.12 -9.14 -14.57
CA ASN A 776 -32.51 -8.79 -15.93
C ASN A 776 -31.45 -7.92 -16.59
N GLN A 777 -31.17 -8.16 -17.88
CA GLN A 777 -30.15 -7.43 -18.65
C GLN A 777 -30.43 -5.93 -18.72
N GLU A 778 -31.67 -5.56 -19.02
CA GLU A 778 -32.09 -4.15 -19.14
C GLU A 778 -31.85 -3.37 -17.83
N TYR A 779 -32.22 -3.98 -16.70
CA TYR A 779 -31.99 -3.36 -15.40
C TYR A 779 -30.50 -3.26 -15.04
N ALA A 780 -29.68 -4.25 -15.42
CA ALA A 780 -28.23 -4.15 -15.23
C ALA A 780 -27.62 -3.00 -16.04
N ASP A 781 -28.08 -2.82 -17.28
CA ASP A 781 -27.69 -1.71 -18.16
C ASP A 781 -28.13 -0.37 -17.58
N GLU A 782 -29.37 -0.26 -17.14
CA GLU A 782 -29.94 0.95 -16.54
C GLU A 782 -29.22 1.34 -15.24
N LEU A 783 -28.98 0.39 -14.34
CA LEU A 783 -28.21 0.61 -13.12
C LEU A 783 -26.80 1.12 -13.44
N CYS A 784 -26.16 0.55 -14.44
CA CYS A 784 -24.83 0.98 -14.87
C CYS A 784 -24.84 2.42 -15.36
N ASP A 785 -25.83 2.82 -16.15
CA ASP A 785 -25.97 4.17 -16.68
C ASP A 785 -26.32 5.19 -15.58
N ILE A 786 -27.22 4.84 -14.66
CA ILE A 786 -27.59 5.69 -13.51
C ILE A 786 -26.36 5.94 -12.63
N TYR A 787 -25.68 4.88 -12.18
CA TYR A 787 -24.54 5.02 -11.28
C TYR A 787 -23.31 5.61 -11.97
N SER A 788 -23.10 5.35 -13.26
CA SER A 788 -22.06 6.03 -14.06
C SER A 788 -22.28 7.54 -14.09
N SER A 789 -23.50 7.96 -14.35
CA SER A 789 -23.87 9.37 -14.38
C SER A 789 -23.74 10.03 -13.00
N ARG A 790 -24.14 9.31 -11.96
CA ARG A 790 -24.05 9.76 -10.56
C ARG A 790 -22.59 9.91 -10.11
N LEU A 791 -21.75 8.91 -10.36
CA LEU A 791 -20.31 8.97 -10.05
C LEU A 791 -19.61 10.10 -10.81
N LYS A 792 -19.90 10.27 -12.12
CA LYS A 792 -19.36 11.41 -12.91
C LYS A 792 -19.76 12.76 -12.29
N ARG A 793 -20.97 12.89 -11.76
CA ARG A 793 -21.43 14.12 -11.07
C ARG A 793 -20.67 14.34 -9.76
N MET A 794 -20.53 13.31 -8.91
CA MET A 794 -19.78 13.37 -7.65
C MET A 794 -18.30 13.74 -7.87
N VAL A 795 -17.67 13.18 -8.92
CA VAL A 795 -16.29 13.53 -9.31
C VAL A 795 -16.17 15.00 -9.75
N ARG A 796 -17.16 15.53 -10.50
CA ARG A 796 -17.17 16.94 -10.95
C ARG A 796 -17.38 17.90 -9.77
N GLN A 797 -18.22 17.57 -8.81
CA GLN A 797 -18.47 18.43 -7.64
C GLN A 797 -17.24 18.66 -6.77
N GLY A 798 -16.32 17.69 -6.69
CA GLY A 798 -15.06 17.86 -5.98
C GLY A 798 -14.00 18.67 -6.72
N LYS A 799 -14.17 18.97 -8.00
CA LYS A 799 -13.26 19.86 -8.73
C LYS A 799 -13.58 21.35 -8.53
N ASN A 800 -14.77 21.62 -7.98
CA ASN A 800 -15.26 22.99 -7.75
C ASN A 800 -15.17 23.42 -6.26
N GLN A 801 -14.69 22.54 -5.39
CA GLN A 801 -14.32 22.82 -4.01
C GLN A 801 -12.77 22.71 -3.86
#